data_bf18958665216b842a67bc98459fd20b
#
_entry.id   bf18958665216b842a67bc98459fd20b
#
_cell.length_a   1.000
_cell.length_b   1.000
_cell.length_c   1.000
_cell.angle_alpha   90.00
_cell.angle_beta   90.00
_cell.angle_gamma   90.00
#
_symmetry.space_group_name_H-M   'P 1'
#
loop_
_entity.id
_entity.type
_entity.pdbx_description
1 polymer ?
#
loop_
_entity_poly.entity_id
_entity_poly.type
_entity_poly.pdbx_seq_one_letter_code
_entity_poly.pdbx_strand_id
1 'polypeptide(L)'
;VQEAALTLIKPERRRQIHWQIGNNLLSALPKEADLEKLDNIFTIVSHLRLGKESILDRNVAYQLSDINYHAGNKALDSLATEAANEYFRYSLEVLPNDCWEVQYSRTFKIFQKLAKTELMCGRYEISEKLLNQLLDHAKTDLDKAEALAEQTTSLSSIGNFIKAIETANRGLAFFGKSIPDDPELAEKKREELMDEINSKYGDRIWDTILNMPFTEERKSKIELVIYSELIPDLYMSGLVPQLYLSAVQSTQHCLEGGMDESVIYSFSIMGLYLGEQFKFDQVFRYEELALDLCERYPNTFGATRGMNGVAWVTMHTRYHPEELARHCLKGIQCGKNCGDLYNAGLLYGPLMWGLQVQGANLLTVEEYVKECLQFSQRYHLSFSVALAEAMQAAWVAPMKKNYTPVLMEEKIKKWERENHVSASGSYYVHMALTHYYFGEYEKAEQYLSEVKRYLRGLTDHLLKRQWHVFQVLNALRLHAGGIIYKSKEELLYLIQPLIKKIETWAQYGPILKPYLAFIYAELERFTGDFRKARSLYFDAIAIAHKQRFTLLEAHLNECRAEFIKNAGIGTERVYFVEAMRLYKSCHAERKEISLIEKYPEYFEEEVTAYMPEEVETPGFILPSLDIDYLMKSSFAISAEMEIDILLKKIMDVVLEASGAQQGYLLIEEKGNLLVCAESNIGKKDMVRTVKQNLEDTRNVCKAIVRYVYRTGETVILANASEEGEFKDNLEVQTLQLRSVLCLPLIKQSRLIGILYLENRLSDMVFTSEQAKMTELLASQAAISLENARLLDQMKKKEGQIKESLREKEVLLKEIHHRVKNNLQIISSLFRLQSAHIKDEHDIEIFKESQSRVSSMALIHESLYQSKDLAKIDFTEYTKKLVAYLLSSYAIYPETTTLDISIDDIFLGIDVAIPCGLIINELVSNSLKHAFPEGIKGKIRIELHMAKDLPVQNERSSNMLTLIVRDNGAGFPKNVDFRSTETLGLELVNTLVKQLNGTIEFNKSAGTEFKITFPSVR
;
A
#
# COMPACT_ATOMS: atom_id res chain seq x y z
N VAL A 1 1.08 -36.95 15.33
CA VAL A 1 0.71 -38.35 15.70
C VAL A 1 0.42 -39.17 14.45
N GLN A 2 -0.40 -38.67 13.52
CA GLN A 2 -0.72 -39.38 12.28
C GLN A 2 0.51 -39.62 11.41
N GLU A 3 1.37 -38.61 11.21
CA GLU A 3 2.61 -38.76 10.43
C GLU A 3 3.62 -39.69 11.10
N ALA A 4 3.81 -39.55 12.43
CA ALA A 4 4.69 -40.45 13.19
C ALA A 4 4.21 -41.93 13.17
N ALA A 5 2.89 -42.17 13.25
CA ALA A 5 2.32 -43.50 13.08
C ALA A 5 2.53 -44.06 11.65
N LEU A 6 2.42 -43.19 10.65
CA LEU A 6 2.61 -43.53 9.24
C LEU A 6 4.09 -43.83 8.88
N THR A 7 5.08 -43.22 9.56
CA THR A 7 6.50 -43.51 9.32
C THR A 7 6.91 -44.87 9.81
N LEU A 8 6.16 -45.52 10.69
CA LEU A 8 6.39 -46.89 11.17
C LEU A 8 5.89 -47.98 10.20
N ILE A 9 5.21 -47.61 9.14
CA ILE A 9 4.59 -48.51 8.18
C ILE A 9 5.47 -48.58 6.94
N LYS A 10 5.72 -49.75 6.39
CA LYS A 10 6.47 -49.94 5.13
C LYS A 10 5.89 -49.00 4.05
N PRO A 11 6.74 -48.40 3.19
CA PRO A 11 6.29 -47.38 2.22
C PRO A 11 5.12 -47.82 1.35
N GLU A 12 5.10 -49.07 0.90
CA GLU A 12 4.01 -49.64 0.09
C GLU A 12 2.68 -49.71 0.87
N ARG A 13 2.72 -50.17 2.14
CA ARG A 13 1.55 -50.25 3.00
C ARG A 13 1.05 -48.86 3.44
N ARG A 14 1.98 -47.90 3.59
CA ARG A 14 1.66 -46.47 3.84
C ARG A 14 0.86 -45.86 2.69
N ARG A 15 1.33 -46.12 1.44
CA ARG A 15 0.62 -45.67 0.22
C ARG A 15 -0.79 -46.28 0.17
N GLN A 16 -0.94 -47.56 0.46
CA GLN A 16 -2.26 -48.22 0.50
C GLN A 16 -3.20 -47.59 1.58
N ILE A 17 -2.66 -47.31 2.76
CA ILE A 17 -3.44 -46.67 3.85
C ILE A 17 -3.86 -45.26 3.44
N HIS A 18 -2.96 -44.42 2.93
CA HIS A 18 -3.31 -43.09 2.43
C HIS A 18 -4.37 -43.17 1.34
N TRP A 19 -4.23 -44.10 0.41
CA TRP A 19 -5.22 -44.35 -0.64
C TRP A 19 -6.59 -44.72 -0.08
N GLN A 20 -6.66 -45.66 0.88
CA GLN A 20 -7.90 -46.06 1.55
C GLN A 20 -8.54 -44.90 2.32
N ILE A 21 -7.76 -44.16 3.08
CA ILE A 21 -8.26 -42.97 3.81
C ILE A 21 -8.85 -41.96 2.84
N GLY A 22 -8.12 -41.58 1.79
CA GLY A 22 -8.58 -40.63 0.79
C GLY A 22 -9.88 -41.07 0.12
N ASN A 23 -9.96 -42.36 -0.29
CA ASN A 23 -11.19 -42.90 -0.90
C ASN A 23 -12.37 -43.00 0.08
N ASN A 24 -12.10 -43.37 1.33
CA ASN A 24 -13.17 -43.40 2.35
C ASN A 24 -13.73 -42.01 2.62
N LEU A 25 -12.84 -41.00 2.73
CA LEU A 25 -13.25 -39.61 2.90
C LEU A 25 -14.05 -39.11 1.68
N LEU A 26 -13.61 -39.47 0.47
CA LEU A 26 -14.30 -39.14 -0.77
C LEU A 26 -15.67 -39.82 -0.88
N SER A 27 -15.73 -41.09 -0.55
CA SER A 27 -16.98 -41.89 -0.61
C SER A 27 -18.00 -41.48 0.46
N ALA A 28 -17.58 -40.86 1.54
CA ALA A 28 -18.44 -40.35 2.59
C ALA A 28 -19.13 -39.02 2.19
N LEU A 29 -18.73 -38.40 1.06
CA LEU A 29 -19.34 -37.16 0.58
C LEU A 29 -20.72 -37.44 -0.06
N PRO A 30 -21.68 -36.53 0.08
CA PRO A 30 -22.93 -36.59 -0.66
C PRO A 30 -22.66 -36.58 -2.18
N LYS A 31 -23.44 -37.35 -2.97
CA LYS A 31 -23.26 -37.41 -4.44
C LYS A 31 -23.35 -36.08 -5.18
N GLU A 32 -24.01 -35.09 -4.59
CA GLU A 32 -24.19 -33.73 -5.12
C GLU A 32 -23.36 -32.69 -4.33
N ALA A 33 -22.35 -33.13 -3.58
CA ALA A 33 -21.53 -32.19 -2.81
C ALA A 33 -20.74 -31.25 -3.74
N ASP A 34 -20.85 -29.96 -3.48
CA ASP A 34 -20.01 -28.96 -4.10
C ASP A 34 -18.58 -29.09 -3.54
N LEU A 35 -17.67 -29.67 -4.33
CA LEU A 35 -16.31 -29.97 -3.92
C LEU A 35 -15.51 -28.73 -3.51
N GLU A 36 -15.83 -27.56 -4.05
CA GLU A 36 -15.13 -26.32 -3.74
C GLU A 36 -15.52 -25.76 -2.36
N LYS A 37 -16.72 -26.10 -1.87
CA LYS A 37 -17.19 -25.69 -0.53
C LYS A 37 -16.79 -26.62 0.61
N LEU A 38 -16.14 -27.76 0.30
CA LEU A 38 -15.75 -28.73 1.31
C LEU A 38 -14.55 -28.26 2.15
N ASP A 39 -14.71 -28.18 3.46
CA ASP A 39 -13.61 -27.74 4.36
C ASP A 39 -12.43 -28.70 4.36
N ASN A 40 -12.65 -29.99 4.10
CA ASN A 40 -11.63 -31.03 4.16
C ASN A 40 -11.07 -31.43 2.78
N ILE A 41 -11.35 -30.70 1.69
CA ILE A 41 -10.88 -31.08 0.34
C ILE A 41 -9.35 -31.22 0.28
N PHE A 42 -8.61 -30.34 0.94
CA PHE A 42 -7.15 -30.38 0.98
C PHE A 42 -6.63 -31.65 1.67
N THR A 43 -7.31 -32.09 2.74
CA THR A 43 -6.98 -33.36 3.43
C THR A 43 -7.22 -34.57 2.52
N ILE A 44 -8.37 -34.61 1.82
CA ILE A 44 -8.71 -35.67 0.88
C ILE A 44 -7.64 -35.75 -0.22
N VAL A 45 -7.33 -34.62 -0.85
CA VAL A 45 -6.33 -34.54 -1.94
C VAL A 45 -4.94 -34.95 -1.45
N SER A 46 -4.52 -34.52 -0.26
CA SER A 46 -3.23 -34.90 0.31
C SER A 46 -3.12 -36.41 0.49
N HIS A 47 -4.14 -37.06 1.04
CA HIS A 47 -4.15 -38.53 1.20
C HIS A 47 -4.15 -39.26 -0.14
N LEU A 48 -4.92 -38.80 -1.12
CA LEU A 48 -4.97 -39.41 -2.45
C LEU A 48 -3.64 -39.23 -3.19
N ARG A 49 -2.97 -38.09 -3.08
CA ARG A 49 -1.64 -37.83 -3.68
C ARG A 49 -0.56 -38.74 -3.07
N LEU A 50 -0.54 -38.87 -1.74
CA LEU A 50 0.40 -39.70 -1.02
C LEU A 50 0.18 -41.22 -1.25
N GLY A 51 -1.06 -41.60 -1.57
CA GLY A 51 -1.46 -42.99 -1.82
C GLY A 51 -1.35 -43.41 -3.28
N LYS A 52 -0.93 -42.53 -4.21
CA LYS A 52 -0.85 -42.83 -5.65
C LYS A 52 0.03 -44.02 -5.95
N GLU A 53 -0.48 -44.99 -6.71
CA GLU A 53 0.28 -46.08 -7.29
C GLU A 53 0.95 -45.65 -8.61
N SER A 54 2.01 -46.35 -9.02
CA SER A 54 2.78 -46.01 -10.23
C SER A 54 1.94 -46.12 -11.51
N ILE A 55 0.89 -46.99 -11.50
CA ILE A 55 -0.04 -47.19 -12.61
C ILE A 55 -1.44 -46.94 -12.09
N LEU A 56 -2.08 -45.85 -12.51
CA LEU A 56 -3.47 -45.53 -12.17
C LEU A 56 -4.43 -46.13 -13.20
N ASP A 57 -5.52 -46.73 -12.72
CA ASP A 57 -6.68 -46.94 -13.58
C ASP A 57 -7.13 -45.63 -14.20
N ARG A 58 -7.52 -45.67 -15.47
CA ARG A 58 -7.92 -44.48 -16.23
C ARG A 58 -9.00 -43.64 -15.54
N ASN A 59 -10.05 -44.28 -14.97
CA ASN A 59 -11.12 -43.59 -14.29
C ASN A 59 -10.63 -42.95 -12.99
N VAL A 60 -9.75 -43.62 -12.28
CA VAL A 60 -9.11 -43.08 -11.08
C VAL A 60 -8.24 -41.87 -11.40
N ALA A 61 -7.50 -41.91 -12.52
CA ALA A 61 -6.70 -40.78 -13.00
C ALA A 61 -7.56 -39.52 -13.23
N TYR A 62 -8.70 -39.68 -13.89
CA TYR A 62 -9.65 -38.56 -14.10
C TYR A 62 -10.26 -38.04 -12.80
N GLN A 63 -10.61 -38.95 -11.86
CA GLN A 63 -11.12 -38.53 -10.54
C GLN A 63 -10.08 -37.78 -9.74
N LEU A 64 -8.83 -38.22 -9.73
CA LEU A 64 -7.73 -37.50 -9.08
C LEU A 64 -7.46 -36.15 -9.71
N SER A 65 -7.52 -36.07 -11.02
CA SER A 65 -7.37 -34.80 -11.74
C SER A 65 -8.48 -33.82 -11.35
N ASP A 66 -9.72 -34.31 -11.32
CA ASP A 66 -10.90 -33.49 -11.01
C ASP A 66 -10.87 -32.93 -9.60
N ILE A 67 -10.58 -33.76 -8.61
CA ILE A 67 -10.55 -33.33 -7.21
C ILE A 67 -9.39 -32.35 -6.93
N ASN A 68 -8.24 -32.52 -7.58
CA ASN A 68 -7.14 -31.58 -7.53
C ASN A 68 -7.48 -30.26 -8.21
N TYR A 69 -8.23 -30.29 -9.31
CA TYR A 69 -8.72 -29.08 -9.96
C TYR A 69 -9.62 -28.24 -9.00
N HIS A 70 -10.56 -28.87 -8.31
CA HIS A 70 -11.41 -28.19 -7.33
C HIS A 70 -10.64 -27.70 -6.10
N ALA A 71 -9.66 -28.48 -5.62
CA ALA A 71 -8.75 -28.03 -4.57
C ALA A 71 -7.92 -26.81 -5.02
N GLY A 72 -7.50 -26.80 -6.28
CA GLY A 72 -6.81 -25.67 -6.89
C GLY A 72 -7.66 -24.40 -6.93
N ASN A 73 -8.93 -24.52 -7.33
CA ASN A 73 -9.87 -23.38 -7.30
C ASN A 73 -10.06 -22.86 -5.87
N LYS A 74 -10.33 -23.73 -4.91
CA LYS A 74 -10.48 -23.35 -3.49
C LYS A 74 -9.22 -22.67 -2.93
N ALA A 75 -8.04 -23.12 -3.33
CA ALA A 75 -6.78 -22.49 -2.95
C ALA A 75 -6.65 -21.08 -3.57
N LEU A 76 -7.08 -20.88 -4.83
CA LEU A 76 -7.12 -19.57 -5.47
C LEU A 76 -8.09 -18.61 -4.74
N ASP A 77 -9.27 -19.06 -4.40
CA ASP A 77 -10.27 -18.28 -3.66
C ASP A 77 -9.74 -17.85 -2.29
N SER A 78 -8.83 -18.64 -1.73
CA SER A 78 -8.12 -18.34 -0.47
C SER A 78 -6.81 -17.55 -0.67
N LEU A 79 -6.54 -17.05 -1.88
CA LEU A 79 -5.31 -16.32 -2.28
C LEU A 79 -4.01 -17.12 -2.10
N ALA A 80 -4.09 -18.44 -1.99
CA ALA A 80 -2.94 -19.34 -1.86
C ALA A 80 -2.43 -19.78 -3.25
N THR A 81 -1.89 -18.84 -4.03
CA THR A 81 -1.55 -19.02 -5.45
C THR A 81 -0.55 -20.15 -5.70
N GLU A 82 0.51 -20.25 -4.89
CA GLU A 82 1.50 -21.34 -5.02
C GLU A 82 0.86 -22.72 -4.78
N ALA A 83 0.03 -22.84 -3.74
CA ALA A 83 -0.68 -24.08 -3.46
C ALA A 83 -1.68 -24.41 -4.58
N ALA A 84 -2.40 -23.42 -5.10
CA ALA A 84 -3.29 -23.61 -6.24
C ALA A 84 -2.54 -24.10 -7.47
N ASN A 85 -1.38 -23.52 -7.77
CA ASN A 85 -0.51 -23.94 -8.85
C ASN A 85 -0.08 -25.39 -8.71
N GLU A 86 0.33 -25.83 -7.50
CA GLU A 86 0.68 -27.24 -7.25
C GLU A 86 -0.50 -28.17 -7.49
N TYR A 87 -1.72 -27.80 -7.06
CA TYR A 87 -2.91 -28.61 -7.30
C TYR A 87 -3.24 -28.71 -8.79
N PHE A 88 -3.19 -27.61 -9.55
CA PHE A 88 -3.45 -27.64 -10.99
C PHE A 88 -2.37 -28.39 -11.75
N ARG A 89 -1.08 -28.25 -11.36
CA ARG A 89 0.03 -29.01 -11.95
C ARG A 89 -0.17 -30.49 -11.75
N TYR A 90 -0.48 -30.91 -10.51
CA TYR A 90 -0.75 -32.31 -10.24
C TYR A 90 -2.01 -32.82 -10.96
N SER A 91 -3.04 -31.99 -11.07
CA SER A 91 -4.23 -32.29 -11.86
C SER A 91 -3.87 -32.62 -13.32
N LEU A 92 -2.94 -31.85 -13.91
CA LEU A 92 -2.45 -32.10 -15.27
C LEU A 92 -1.55 -33.33 -15.36
N GLU A 93 -0.64 -33.54 -14.42
CA GLU A 93 0.31 -34.67 -14.40
C GLU A 93 -0.34 -36.05 -14.33
N VAL A 94 -1.52 -36.13 -13.70
CA VAL A 94 -2.23 -37.42 -13.58
C VAL A 94 -3.17 -37.71 -14.75
N LEU A 95 -3.40 -36.74 -15.65
CA LEU A 95 -4.27 -36.95 -16.80
C LEU A 95 -3.70 -37.98 -17.77
N PRO A 96 -4.54 -38.89 -18.28
CA PRO A 96 -4.15 -39.82 -19.35
C PRO A 96 -3.77 -39.05 -20.66
N ASN A 97 -2.96 -39.69 -21.50
CA ASN A 97 -2.51 -39.08 -22.75
C ASN A 97 -3.63 -38.71 -23.75
N ASP A 98 -4.79 -39.35 -23.61
CA ASP A 98 -5.97 -39.09 -24.44
C ASP A 98 -6.96 -38.12 -23.81
N CYS A 99 -6.54 -37.34 -22.80
CA CYS A 99 -7.40 -36.41 -22.07
C CYS A 99 -8.06 -35.37 -22.97
N TRP A 100 -7.38 -34.90 -24.02
CA TRP A 100 -7.93 -33.97 -25.00
C TRP A 100 -9.06 -34.54 -25.85
N GLU A 101 -9.13 -35.86 -26.00
CA GLU A 101 -10.17 -36.56 -26.76
C GLU A 101 -11.38 -36.87 -25.86
N VAL A 102 -11.12 -37.34 -24.64
CA VAL A 102 -12.12 -37.93 -23.74
C VAL A 102 -12.75 -36.90 -22.81
N GLN A 103 -11.97 -35.97 -22.26
CA GLN A 103 -12.45 -34.93 -21.32
C GLN A 103 -11.98 -33.52 -21.75
N TYR A 104 -12.18 -33.19 -23.00
CA TYR A 104 -11.72 -31.94 -23.60
C TYR A 104 -11.99 -30.70 -22.74
N SER A 105 -13.26 -30.48 -22.35
CA SER A 105 -13.64 -29.27 -21.61
C SER A 105 -12.93 -29.16 -20.25
N ARG A 106 -12.71 -30.28 -19.55
CA ARG A 106 -12.00 -30.30 -18.26
C ARG A 106 -10.50 -30.06 -18.48
N THR A 107 -9.92 -30.74 -19.44
CA THR A 107 -8.50 -30.58 -19.80
C THR A 107 -8.20 -29.12 -20.17
N PHE A 108 -9.05 -28.52 -20.99
CA PHE A 108 -8.93 -27.11 -21.39
C PHE A 108 -8.88 -26.18 -20.17
N LYS A 109 -9.82 -26.35 -19.20
CA LYS A 109 -9.86 -25.55 -17.98
C LYS A 109 -8.66 -25.75 -17.07
N ILE A 110 -8.13 -26.99 -16.98
CA ILE A 110 -6.93 -27.28 -16.18
C ILE A 110 -5.72 -26.55 -16.76
N PHE A 111 -5.51 -26.64 -18.08
CA PHE A 111 -4.43 -25.90 -18.76
C PHE A 111 -4.55 -24.39 -18.55
N GLN A 112 -5.75 -23.84 -18.71
CA GLN A 112 -6.04 -22.43 -18.51
C GLN A 112 -5.71 -21.98 -17.08
N LYS A 113 -6.22 -22.70 -16.08
CA LYS A 113 -5.97 -22.38 -14.66
C LYS A 113 -4.50 -22.53 -14.28
N LEU A 114 -3.85 -23.57 -14.78
CA LEU A 114 -2.42 -23.77 -14.55
C LEU A 114 -1.61 -22.64 -15.19
N ALA A 115 -1.88 -22.30 -16.45
CA ALA A 115 -1.17 -21.20 -17.13
C ALA A 115 -1.31 -19.88 -16.37
N LYS A 116 -2.55 -19.57 -15.89
CA LYS A 116 -2.83 -18.39 -15.10
C LYS A 116 -2.06 -18.39 -13.77
N THR A 117 -2.02 -19.53 -13.06
CA THR A 117 -1.30 -19.59 -11.78
C THR A 117 0.21 -19.63 -11.96
N GLU A 118 0.75 -20.19 -13.03
CA GLU A 118 2.17 -20.08 -13.39
C GLU A 118 2.56 -18.60 -13.66
N LEU A 119 1.70 -17.85 -14.35
CA LEU A 119 1.87 -16.43 -14.56
C LEU A 119 1.92 -15.66 -13.23
N MET A 120 0.95 -15.91 -12.35
CA MET A 120 0.88 -15.27 -11.02
C MET A 120 2.09 -15.60 -10.13
N CYS A 121 2.71 -16.76 -10.32
CA CYS A 121 3.95 -17.17 -9.66
C CYS A 121 5.22 -16.64 -10.37
N GLY A 122 5.10 -15.83 -11.43
CA GLY A 122 6.21 -15.25 -12.18
C GLY A 122 6.94 -16.23 -13.10
N ARG A 123 6.35 -17.39 -13.38
CA ARG A 123 6.94 -18.42 -14.25
C ARG A 123 6.43 -18.29 -15.69
N TYR A 124 6.77 -17.17 -16.32
CA TYR A 124 6.25 -16.72 -17.62
C TYR A 124 6.47 -17.73 -18.76
N GLU A 125 7.67 -18.31 -18.85
CA GLU A 125 7.99 -19.28 -19.90
C GLU A 125 7.13 -20.54 -19.82
N ILE A 126 6.78 -20.98 -18.61
CA ILE A 126 5.91 -22.15 -18.41
C ILE A 126 4.48 -21.80 -18.79
N SER A 127 4.01 -20.62 -18.36
CA SER A 127 2.69 -20.12 -18.72
C SER A 127 2.54 -20.01 -20.24
N GLU A 128 3.51 -19.40 -20.93
CA GLU A 128 3.49 -19.28 -22.39
C GLU A 128 3.44 -20.63 -23.10
N LYS A 129 4.23 -21.62 -22.66
CA LYS A 129 4.18 -23.00 -23.21
C LYS A 129 2.81 -23.64 -23.04
N LEU A 130 2.20 -23.50 -21.86
CA LEU A 130 0.86 -24.04 -21.58
C LEU A 130 -0.20 -23.37 -22.44
N LEU A 131 -0.14 -22.06 -22.62
CA LEU A 131 -1.06 -21.31 -23.48
C LEU A 131 -0.91 -21.67 -24.96
N ASN A 132 0.31 -21.88 -25.44
CA ASN A 132 0.55 -22.36 -26.81
C ASN A 132 -0.03 -23.77 -27.00
N GLN A 133 0.17 -24.69 -26.04
CA GLN A 133 -0.45 -26.03 -26.09
C GLN A 133 -1.98 -25.94 -26.06
N LEU A 134 -2.53 -25.00 -25.27
CA LEU A 134 -3.96 -24.75 -25.22
C LEU A 134 -4.51 -24.31 -26.58
N LEU A 135 -3.81 -23.42 -27.25
CA LEU A 135 -4.15 -22.94 -28.61
C LEU A 135 -4.06 -24.04 -29.65
N ASP A 136 -3.01 -24.88 -29.60
CA ASP A 136 -2.81 -26.00 -30.53
C ASP A 136 -3.94 -27.04 -30.44
N HIS A 137 -4.52 -27.24 -29.25
CA HIS A 137 -5.58 -28.22 -28.99
C HIS A 137 -6.98 -27.60 -29.04
N ALA A 138 -7.12 -26.28 -29.17
CA ALA A 138 -8.42 -25.57 -29.18
C ALA A 138 -9.26 -26.00 -30.37
N LYS A 139 -10.44 -26.59 -30.10
CA LYS A 139 -11.34 -27.20 -31.11
C LYS A 139 -12.28 -26.21 -31.75
N THR A 140 -12.65 -25.14 -31.03
CA THR A 140 -13.60 -24.15 -31.51
C THR A 140 -12.94 -22.77 -31.58
N ASP A 141 -13.52 -21.88 -32.40
CA ASP A 141 -13.05 -20.50 -32.48
C ASP A 141 -13.23 -19.75 -31.14
N LEU A 142 -14.24 -20.12 -30.35
CA LEU A 142 -14.42 -19.57 -29.01
C LEU A 142 -13.31 -20.02 -28.04
N ASP A 143 -12.88 -21.28 -28.10
CA ASP A 143 -11.79 -21.78 -27.27
C ASP A 143 -10.47 -21.11 -27.66
N LYS A 144 -10.24 -20.87 -28.97
CA LYS A 144 -9.06 -20.11 -29.44
C LYS A 144 -9.09 -18.67 -28.96
N ALA A 145 -10.24 -18.02 -29.04
CA ALA A 145 -10.39 -16.64 -28.59
C ALA A 145 -10.16 -16.51 -27.07
N GLU A 146 -10.68 -17.45 -26.27
CA GLU A 146 -10.47 -17.48 -24.82
C GLU A 146 -9.00 -17.71 -24.46
N ALA A 147 -8.32 -18.63 -25.16
CA ALA A 147 -6.88 -18.87 -24.95
C ALA A 147 -6.04 -17.63 -25.36
N LEU A 148 -6.42 -16.91 -26.41
CA LEU A 148 -5.76 -15.68 -26.82
C LEU A 148 -6.00 -14.53 -25.81
N ALA A 149 -7.17 -14.47 -25.18
CA ALA A 149 -7.42 -13.51 -24.10
C ALA A 149 -6.45 -13.73 -22.93
N GLU A 150 -6.27 -14.98 -22.46
CA GLU A 150 -5.31 -15.31 -21.42
C GLU A 150 -3.85 -15.05 -21.84
N GLN A 151 -3.53 -15.29 -23.12
CA GLN A 151 -2.20 -14.97 -23.66
C GLN A 151 -1.95 -13.47 -23.71
N THR A 152 -2.95 -12.67 -23.98
CA THR A 152 -2.88 -11.20 -23.90
C THR A 152 -2.53 -10.77 -22.48
N THR A 153 -3.26 -11.24 -21.47
CA THR A 153 -2.96 -10.97 -20.05
C THR A 153 -1.53 -11.33 -19.67
N SER A 154 -1.03 -12.48 -20.16
CA SER A 154 0.34 -12.93 -19.89
C SER A 154 1.38 -11.96 -20.48
N LEU A 155 1.19 -11.53 -21.71
CA LEU A 155 2.08 -10.61 -22.40
C LEU A 155 2.06 -9.20 -21.78
N SER A 156 0.88 -8.72 -21.38
CA SER A 156 0.70 -7.43 -20.69
C SER A 156 1.44 -7.40 -19.36
N SER A 157 1.36 -8.49 -18.60
CA SER A 157 2.00 -8.59 -17.27
C SER A 157 3.52 -8.48 -17.34
N ILE A 158 4.15 -8.95 -18.42
CA ILE A 158 5.60 -8.84 -18.65
C ILE A 158 6.00 -7.55 -19.39
N GLY A 159 5.03 -6.68 -19.69
CA GLY A 159 5.28 -5.41 -20.37
C GLY A 159 5.46 -5.51 -21.90
N ASN A 160 5.12 -6.64 -22.52
CA ASN A 160 5.20 -6.80 -23.97
C ASN A 160 3.88 -6.37 -24.64
N PHE A 161 3.57 -5.09 -24.52
CA PHE A 161 2.28 -4.52 -24.91
C PHE A 161 1.98 -4.65 -26.42
N ILE A 162 2.98 -4.49 -27.29
CA ILE A 162 2.78 -4.59 -28.73
C ILE A 162 2.30 -6.00 -29.11
N LYS A 163 3.00 -7.04 -28.63
CA LYS A 163 2.61 -8.42 -28.90
C LYS A 163 1.26 -8.78 -28.24
N ALA A 164 0.95 -8.18 -27.09
CA ALA A 164 -0.35 -8.33 -26.44
C ALA A 164 -1.49 -7.77 -27.31
N ILE A 165 -1.32 -6.58 -27.89
CA ILE A 165 -2.28 -5.96 -28.81
C ILE A 165 -2.50 -6.81 -30.07
N GLU A 166 -1.43 -7.30 -30.70
CA GLU A 166 -1.51 -8.23 -31.83
C GLU A 166 -2.29 -9.51 -31.47
N THR A 167 -2.03 -10.05 -30.28
CA THR A 167 -2.69 -11.27 -29.79
C THR A 167 -4.18 -11.04 -29.52
N ALA A 168 -4.54 -9.92 -28.89
CA ALA A 168 -5.93 -9.54 -28.66
C ALA A 168 -6.68 -9.33 -29.99
N ASN A 169 -6.06 -8.68 -30.99
CA ASN A 169 -6.65 -8.52 -32.33
C ASN A 169 -6.91 -9.86 -33.01
N ARG A 170 -6.02 -10.84 -32.86
CA ARG A 170 -6.26 -12.21 -33.35
C ARG A 170 -7.48 -12.84 -32.66
N GLY A 171 -7.66 -12.59 -31.36
CA GLY A 171 -8.85 -13.02 -30.61
C GLY A 171 -10.14 -12.36 -31.12
N LEU A 172 -10.12 -11.04 -31.30
CA LEU A 172 -11.27 -10.26 -31.82
C LEU A 172 -11.66 -10.67 -33.26
N ALA A 173 -10.72 -11.11 -34.09
CA ALA A 173 -10.98 -11.56 -35.44
C ALA A 173 -11.97 -12.73 -35.51
N PHE A 174 -12.04 -13.60 -34.50
CA PHE A 174 -13.04 -14.68 -34.42
C PHE A 174 -14.48 -14.16 -34.25
N PHE A 175 -14.64 -12.90 -33.83
CA PHE A 175 -15.94 -12.22 -33.74
C PHE A 175 -16.20 -11.28 -34.92
N GLY A 176 -15.31 -11.26 -35.91
CA GLY A 176 -15.40 -10.33 -37.04
C GLY A 176 -15.05 -8.88 -36.69
N LYS A 177 -14.35 -8.70 -35.55
CA LYS A 177 -13.92 -7.40 -35.02
C LYS A 177 -12.41 -7.23 -35.15
N SER A 178 -11.95 -5.99 -35.19
CA SER A 178 -10.51 -5.67 -35.13
C SER A 178 -10.30 -4.21 -34.78
N ILE A 179 -9.18 -3.93 -34.13
CA ILE A 179 -8.67 -2.58 -33.93
C ILE A 179 -7.60 -2.34 -35.03
N PRO A 180 -7.79 -1.37 -35.90
CA PRO A 180 -6.84 -1.10 -36.99
C PRO A 180 -5.56 -0.46 -36.46
N ASP A 181 -4.42 -0.77 -37.08
CA ASP A 181 -3.13 -0.15 -36.74
C ASP A 181 -3.09 1.32 -37.20
N ASP A 182 -3.80 1.68 -38.28
CA ASP A 182 -3.89 3.03 -38.75
C ASP A 182 -4.76 3.91 -37.85
N PRO A 183 -4.19 4.97 -37.22
CA PRO A 183 -4.89 5.86 -36.31
C PRO A 183 -6.07 6.61 -36.97
N GLU A 184 -5.93 7.03 -38.20
CA GLU A 184 -7.00 7.76 -38.93
C GLU A 184 -8.21 6.84 -39.20
N LEU A 185 -7.95 5.59 -39.55
CA LEU A 185 -8.99 4.59 -39.71
C LEU A 185 -9.68 4.23 -38.40
N ALA A 186 -8.90 4.15 -37.31
CA ALA A 186 -9.45 3.92 -35.97
C ALA A 186 -10.38 5.08 -35.56
N GLU A 187 -9.96 6.31 -35.80
CA GLU A 187 -10.74 7.50 -35.48
C GLU A 187 -12.06 7.56 -36.28
N LYS A 188 -11.99 7.32 -37.57
CA LYS A 188 -13.19 7.28 -38.45
C LYS A 188 -14.19 6.22 -37.98
N LYS A 189 -13.73 4.99 -37.73
CA LYS A 189 -14.59 3.91 -37.23
C LYS A 189 -15.23 4.25 -35.87
N ARG A 190 -14.47 4.88 -34.97
CA ARG A 190 -14.98 5.34 -33.68
C ARG A 190 -16.12 6.34 -33.87
N GLU A 191 -15.96 7.35 -34.74
CA GLU A 191 -16.98 8.36 -34.98
C GLU A 191 -18.26 7.72 -35.55
N GLU A 192 -18.15 6.84 -36.55
CA GLU A 192 -19.28 6.11 -37.11
C GLU A 192 -20.06 5.34 -36.03
N LEU A 193 -19.36 4.61 -35.12
CA LEU A 193 -19.97 3.85 -34.04
C LEU A 193 -20.59 4.74 -32.96
N MET A 194 -19.94 5.86 -32.64
CA MET A 194 -20.49 6.82 -31.65
C MET A 194 -21.77 7.46 -32.15
N ASP A 195 -21.84 7.81 -33.44
CA ASP A 195 -23.05 8.35 -34.06
C ASP A 195 -24.19 7.33 -34.08
N GLU A 196 -23.88 6.05 -34.32
CA GLU A 196 -24.84 4.95 -34.21
C GLU A 196 -25.39 4.78 -32.80
N ILE A 197 -24.51 4.73 -31.81
CA ILE A 197 -24.89 4.63 -30.37
C ILE A 197 -25.75 5.83 -29.97
N ASN A 198 -25.31 7.04 -30.29
CA ASN A 198 -26.04 8.26 -29.95
C ASN A 198 -27.41 8.33 -30.64
N SER A 199 -27.50 7.93 -31.92
CA SER A 199 -28.77 7.87 -32.62
C SER A 199 -29.77 6.89 -32.04
N LYS A 200 -29.29 5.73 -31.58
CA LYS A 200 -30.13 4.64 -31.03
C LYS A 200 -30.56 4.87 -29.61
N TYR A 201 -29.65 5.35 -28.72
CA TYR A 201 -29.85 5.43 -27.28
C TYR A 201 -29.94 6.86 -26.75
N GLY A 202 -29.18 7.82 -27.30
CA GLY A 202 -29.13 9.21 -26.83
C GLY A 202 -28.93 9.29 -25.31
N ASP A 203 -29.67 10.19 -24.64
CA ASP A 203 -29.58 10.35 -23.17
C ASP A 203 -30.05 9.12 -22.37
N ARG A 204 -30.74 8.18 -23.00
CA ARG A 204 -31.22 6.95 -22.32
C ARG A 204 -30.15 5.87 -22.18
N ILE A 205 -28.94 6.10 -22.71
CA ILE A 205 -27.84 5.13 -22.64
C ILE A 205 -27.53 4.71 -21.19
N TRP A 206 -27.57 5.67 -20.28
CA TRP A 206 -27.27 5.47 -18.86
C TRP A 206 -28.27 4.53 -18.19
N ASP A 207 -29.56 4.81 -18.32
CA ASP A 207 -30.62 3.98 -17.77
C ASP A 207 -30.64 2.59 -18.42
N THR A 208 -30.31 2.53 -19.71
CA THR A 208 -30.22 1.27 -20.45
C THR A 208 -29.13 0.38 -19.86
N ILE A 209 -27.92 0.91 -19.64
CA ILE A 209 -26.80 0.14 -19.10
C ILE A 209 -27.06 -0.27 -17.65
N LEU A 210 -27.56 0.65 -16.80
CA LEU A 210 -27.84 0.37 -15.38
C LEU A 210 -28.89 -0.73 -15.17
N ASN A 211 -29.85 -0.86 -16.06
CA ASN A 211 -30.93 -1.87 -15.99
C ASN A 211 -30.68 -3.10 -16.87
N MET A 212 -29.52 -3.19 -17.50
CA MET A 212 -29.20 -4.29 -18.41
C MET A 212 -28.92 -5.58 -17.63
N PRO A 213 -29.50 -6.73 -18.06
CA PRO A 213 -29.19 -8.01 -17.45
C PRO A 213 -27.79 -8.49 -17.81
N PHE A 214 -27.20 -9.29 -16.93
CA PHE A 214 -25.94 -9.98 -17.22
C PHE A 214 -26.14 -10.98 -18.34
N THR A 215 -25.17 -11.00 -19.26
CA THR A 215 -25.19 -11.99 -20.34
C THR A 215 -24.77 -13.36 -19.84
N GLU A 216 -25.53 -14.39 -20.23
CA GLU A 216 -25.14 -15.80 -20.03
C GLU A 216 -24.38 -16.35 -21.24
N GLU A 217 -24.35 -15.62 -22.35
CA GLU A 217 -23.75 -16.07 -23.59
C GLU A 217 -22.22 -16.06 -23.50
N ARG A 218 -21.60 -17.25 -23.60
CA ARG A 218 -20.11 -17.41 -23.52
C ARG A 218 -19.40 -16.55 -24.57
N LYS A 219 -19.97 -16.44 -25.78
CA LYS A 219 -19.41 -15.64 -26.87
C LYS A 219 -19.27 -14.17 -26.47
N SER A 220 -20.34 -13.59 -25.94
CA SER A 220 -20.39 -12.19 -25.53
C SER A 220 -19.39 -11.92 -24.38
N LYS A 221 -19.31 -12.81 -23.40
CA LYS A 221 -18.35 -12.71 -22.30
C LYS A 221 -16.91 -12.69 -22.78
N ILE A 222 -16.51 -13.60 -23.66
CA ILE A 222 -15.13 -13.69 -24.18
C ILE A 222 -14.76 -12.42 -24.94
N GLU A 223 -15.65 -11.90 -25.79
CA GLU A 223 -15.40 -10.67 -26.52
C GLU A 223 -15.16 -9.47 -25.59
N LEU A 224 -16.01 -9.27 -24.57
CA LEU A 224 -15.86 -8.21 -23.58
C LEU A 224 -14.57 -8.36 -22.76
N VAL A 225 -14.19 -9.59 -22.40
CA VAL A 225 -12.92 -9.87 -21.72
C VAL A 225 -11.73 -9.45 -22.57
N ILE A 226 -11.71 -9.77 -23.87
CA ILE A 226 -10.62 -9.37 -24.77
C ILE A 226 -10.48 -7.84 -24.82
N TYR A 227 -11.57 -7.09 -24.90
CA TYR A 227 -11.50 -5.62 -24.85
C TYR A 227 -10.95 -5.14 -23.49
N SER A 228 -11.36 -5.75 -22.38
CA SER A 228 -10.88 -5.40 -21.06
C SER A 228 -9.38 -5.65 -20.89
N GLU A 229 -8.83 -6.72 -21.49
CA GLU A 229 -7.40 -7.01 -21.50
C GLU A 229 -6.61 -6.05 -22.41
N LEU A 230 -7.19 -5.66 -23.52
CA LEU A 230 -6.55 -4.83 -24.55
C LEU A 230 -6.40 -3.35 -24.15
N ILE A 231 -7.33 -2.82 -23.35
CA ILE A 231 -7.38 -1.41 -22.95
C ILE A 231 -6.09 -0.93 -22.29
N PRO A 232 -5.53 -1.60 -21.27
CA PRO A 232 -4.29 -1.16 -20.63
C PRO A 232 -3.13 -1.08 -21.60
N ASP A 233 -3.01 -2.05 -22.51
CA ASP A 233 -1.90 -2.14 -23.46
C ASP A 233 -1.93 -1.01 -24.48
N LEU A 234 -3.12 -0.65 -24.98
CA LEU A 234 -3.31 0.49 -25.88
C LEU A 234 -2.98 1.81 -25.17
N TYR A 235 -3.41 1.96 -23.90
CA TYR A 235 -3.09 3.14 -23.11
C TYR A 235 -1.58 3.28 -22.88
N MET A 236 -0.93 2.21 -22.41
CA MET A 236 0.51 2.20 -22.11
C MET A 236 1.36 2.43 -23.35
N SER A 237 0.91 1.94 -24.51
CA SER A 237 1.56 2.15 -25.80
C SER A 237 1.28 3.54 -26.40
N GLY A 238 0.37 4.32 -25.82
CA GLY A 238 0.00 5.64 -26.31
C GLY A 238 -0.77 5.60 -27.65
N LEU A 239 -1.45 4.48 -27.94
CA LEU A 239 -2.28 4.29 -29.14
C LEU A 239 -3.70 4.82 -28.88
N VAL A 240 -3.81 6.14 -28.74
CA VAL A 240 -5.02 6.83 -28.26
C VAL A 240 -6.25 6.63 -29.14
N PRO A 241 -6.19 6.78 -30.49
CA PRO A 241 -7.34 6.50 -31.36
C PRO A 241 -7.85 5.06 -31.25
N GLN A 242 -6.94 4.10 -31.17
CA GLN A 242 -7.24 2.67 -30.99
C GLN A 242 -7.88 2.38 -29.63
N LEU A 243 -7.36 3.03 -28.58
CA LEU A 243 -7.91 2.95 -27.22
C LEU A 243 -9.38 3.38 -27.21
N TYR A 244 -9.69 4.54 -27.78
CA TYR A 244 -11.05 5.04 -27.81
C TYR A 244 -11.98 4.17 -28.66
N LEU A 245 -11.49 3.67 -29.82
CA LEU A 245 -12.26 2.74 -30.64
C LEU A 245 -12.59 1.45 -29.86
N SER A 246 -11.61 0.89 -29.12
CA SER A 246 -11.83 -0.34 -28.35
C SER A 246 -12.90 -0.17 -27.26
N ALA A 247 -12.91 0.98 -26.57
CA ALA A 247 -13.91 1.30 -25.57
C ALA A 247 -15.31 1.46 -26.16
N VAL A 248 -15.43 2.11 -27.33
CA VAL A 248 -16.69 2.29 -28.04
C VAL A 248 -17.23 0.94 -28.54
N GLN A 249 -16.38 0.10 -29.15
CA GLN A 249 -16.77 -1.24 -29.61
C GLN A 249 -17.24 -2.12 -28.44
N SER A 250 -16.52 -2.10 -27.33
CA SER A 250 -16.92 -2.83 -26.12
C SER A 250 -18.26 -2.34 -25.56
N THR A 251 -18.47 -1.01 -25.51
CA THR A 251 -19.73 -0.42 -25.07
C THR A 251 -20.88 -0.78 -25.99
N GLN A 252 -20.68 -0.72 -27.32
CA GLN A 252 -21.68 -1.14 -28.31
C GLN A 252 -22.05 -2.61 -28.12
N HIS A 253 -21.03 -3.47 -27.99
CA HIS A 253 -21.26 -4.91 -27.80
C HIS A 253 -22.04 -5.20 -26.49
N CYS A 254 -21.72 -4.48 -25.42
CA CYS A 254 -22.50 -4.55 -24.17
C CYS A 254 -23.97 -4.18 -24.42
N LEU A 255 -24.23 -3.07 -25.12
CA LEU A 255 -25.59 -2.60 -25.40
C LEU A 255 -26.41 -3.58 -26.27
N GLU A 256 -25.78 -4.42 -27.06
CA GLU A 256 -26.40 -5.41 -27.95
C GLU A 256 -26.50 -6.81 -27.32
N GLY A 257 -25.48 -7.23 -26.60
CA GLY A 257 -25.29 -8.61 -26.11
C GLY A 257 -25.52 -8.81 -24.62
N GLY A 258 -25.80 -7.75 -23.88
CA GLY A 258 -25.91 -7.79 -22.42
C GLY A 258 -24.60 -7.46 -21.70
N MET A 259 -24.70 -7.23 -20.41
CA MET A 259 -23.59 -6.78 -19.56
C MET A 259 -22.73 -7.95 -19.08
N ASP A 260 -21.43 -7.71 -19.00
CA ASP A 260 -20.48 -8.48 -18.20
C ASP A 260 -19.61 -7.49 -17.40
N GLU A 261 -19.08 -7.91 -16.26
CA GLU A 261 -18.23 -7.03 -15.42
C GLU A 261 -17.01 -6.48 -16.15
N SER A 262 -16.52 -7.17 -17.18
CA SER A 262 -15.36 -6.77 -17.97
C SER A 262 -15.56 -5.43 -18.70
N VAL A 263 -16.81 -5.02 -18.97
CA VAL A 263 -17.12 -3.76 -19.65
C VAL A 263 -16.88 -2.52 -18.80
N ILE A 264 -16.83 -2.66 -17.46
CA ILE A 264 -16.69 -1.53 -16.52
C ILE A 264 -15.47 -0.69 -16.84
N TYR A 265 -14.37 -1.34 -17.26
CA TYR A 265 -13.15 -0.65 -17.65
C TYR A 265 -13.37 0.24 -18.90
N SER A 266 -14.12 -0.25 -19.88
CA SER A 266 -14.45 0.50 -21.10
C SER A 266 -15.22 1.79 -20.79
N PHE A 267 -16.10 1.79 -19.79
CA PHE A 267 -16.81 3.01 -19.36
C PHE A 267 -15.87 4.09 -18.82
N SER A 268 -14.82 3.70 -18.08
CA SER A 268 -13.80 4.65 -17.63
C SER A 268 -13.08 5.31 -18.82
N ILE A 269 -12.79 4.53 -19.87
CA ILE A 269 -12.13 5.05 -21.08
C ILE A 269 -13.08 5.92 -21.94
N MET A 270 -14.39 5.65 -21.91
CA MET A 270 -15.38 6.56 -22.47
C MET A 270 -15.34 7.92 -21.75
N GLY A 271 -15.17 7.91 -20.43
CA GLY A 271 -14.91 9.12 -19.64
C GLY A 271 -13.65 9.86 -20.10
N LEU A 272 -12.55 9.14 -20.34
CA LEU A 272 -11.31 9.72 -20.87
C LEU A 272 -11.54 10.43 -22.23
N TYR A 273 -12.18 9.76 -23.16
CA TYR A 273 -12.48 10.30 -24.49
C TYR A 273 -13.29 11.61 -24.42
N LEU A 274 -14.31 11.64 -23.59
CA LEU A 274 -15.15 12.81 -23.37
C LEU A 274 -14.43 13.93 -22.61
N GLY A 275 -13.53 13.58 -21.71
CA GLY A 275 -12.71 14.51 -20.93
C GLY A 275 -11.77 15.32 -21.83
N GLU A 276 -11.17 14.70 -22.83
CA GLU A 276 -10.35 15.41 -23.84
C GLU A 276 -11.18 16.41 -24.68
N GLN A 277 -12.49 16.18 -24.81
CA GLN A 277 -13.44 17.08 -25.48
C GLN A 277 -14.08 18.10 -24.54
N PHE A 278 -13.67 18.15 -23.25
CA PHE A 278 -14.24 19.00 -22.22
C PHE A 278 -15.74 18.78 -21.96
N LYS A 279 -16.29 17.60 -22.22
CA LYS A 279 -17.69 17.21 -21.98
C LYS A 279 -17.88 16.64 -20.57
N PHE A 280 -17.50 17.36 -19.53
CA PHE A 280 -17.38 16.86 -18.17
C PHE A 280 -18.69 16.34 -17.57
N ASP A 281 -19.85 16.87 -17.95
CA ASP A 281 -21.14 16.36 -17.47
C ASP A 281 -21.35 14.89 -17.89
N GLN A 282 -20.90 14.51 -19.09
CA GLN A 282 -20.95 13.13 -19.56
C GLN A 282 -19.84 12.28 -18.94
N VAL A 283 -18.64 12.83 -18.73
CA VAL A 283 -17.53 12.19 -18.01
C VAL A 283 -18.01 11.69 -16.65
N PHE A 284 -18.65 12.56 -15.87
CA PHE A 284 -19.11 12.23 -14.53
C PHE A 284 -20.22 11.18 -14.52
N ARG A 285 -21.04 11.13 -15.54
CA ARG A 285 -22.04 10.06 -15.68
C ARG A 285 -21.39 8.69 -15.92
N TYR A 286 -20.36 8.61 -16.76
CA TYR A 286 -19.60 7.37 -16.96
C TYR A 286 -18.82 6.96 -15.72
N GLU A 287 -18.28 7.92 -14.99
CA GLU A 287 -17.61 7.69 -13.71
C GLU A 287 -18.59 7.13 -12.67
N GLU A 288 -19.74 7.75 -12.47
CA GLU A 288 -20.79 7.30 -11.55
C GLU A 288 -21.29 5.90 -11.93
N LEU A 289 -21.48 5.63 -13.23
CA LEU A 289 -21.84 4.32 -13.73
C LEU A 289 -20.77 3.25 -13.40
N ALA A 290 -19.51 3.55 -13.67
CA ALA A 290 -18.41 2.63 -13.38
C ALA A 290 -18.29 2.35 -11.86
N LEU A 291 -18.43 3.39 -11.03
CA LEU A 291 -18.37 3.25 -9.57
C LEU A 291 -19.55 2.43 -9.03
N ASP A 292 -20.76 2.67 -9.49
CA ASP A 292 -21.96 1.93 -9.08
C ASP A 292 -21.84 0.44 -9.45
N LEU A 293 -21.34 0.14 -10.64
CA LEU A 293 -21.08 -1.23 -11.05
C LEU A 293 -19.96 -1.89 -10.22
N CYS A 294 -18.91 -1.17 -9.87
CA CYS A 294 -17.87 -1.69 -8.96
C CYS A 294 -18.43 -2.02 -7.57
N GLU A 295 -19.43 -1.27 -7.09
CA GLU A 295 -20.10 -1.54 -5.81
C GLU A 295 -21.07 -2.72 -5.89
N ARG A 296 -21.73 -2.91 -7.02
CA ARG A 296 -22.63 -4.07 -7.25
C ARG A 296 -21.87 -5.39 -7.36
N TYR A 297 -20.65 -5.37 -7.88
CA TYR A 297 -19.82 -6.55 -8.13
C TYR A 297 -18.47 -6.49 -7.41
N PRO A 298 -18.46 -6.40 -6.07
CA PRO A 298 -17.24 -6.24 -5.29
C PRO A 298 -16.36 -7.49 -5.40
N ASN A 299 -15.04 -7.28 -5.33
CA ASN A 299 -14.01 -8.32 -5.38
C ASN A 299 -14.02 -9.13 -6.69
N THR A 300 -14.30 -8.48 -7.81
CA THR A 300 -14.19 -9.06 -9.15
C THR A 300 -13.09 -8.38 -9.97
N PHE A 301 -12.67 -9.02 -11.06
CA PHE A 301 -11.71 -8.43 -12.01
C PHE A 301 -12.26 -7.13 -12.61
N GLY A 302 -13.54 -7.14 -13.03
CA GLY A 302 -14.19 -5.95 -13.57
C GLY A 302 -14.22 -4.78 -12.60
N ALA A 303 -14.49 -5.03 -11.32
CA ALA A 303 -14.46 -3.99 -10.28
C ALA A 303 -13.05 -3.42 -10.08
N THR A 304 -12.02 -4.26 -10.01
CA THR A 304 -10.63 -3.79 -9.87
C THR A 304 -10.23 -2.90 -11.05
N ARG A 305 -10.53 -3.33 -12.27
CA ARG A 305 -10.22 -2.61 -13.52
C ARG A 305 -11.02 -1.32 -13.63
N GLY A 306 -12.31 -1.36 -13.28
CA GLY A 306 -13.14 -0.16 -13.21
C GLY A 306 -12.59 0.87 -12.22
N MET A 307 -12.24 0.44 -11.02
CA MET A 307 -11.60 1.31 -10.02
C MET A 307 -10.26 1.87 -10.52
N ASN A 308 -9.46 1.04 -11.20
CA ASN A 308 -8.21 1.48 -11.82
C ASN A 308 -8.47 2.55 -12.88
N GLY A 309 -9.38 2.30 -13.84
CA GLY A 309 -9.70 3.25 -14.89
C GLY A 309 -10.20 4.60 -14.34
N VAL A 310 -11.12 4.57 -13.39
CA VAL A 310 -11.65 5.79 -12.74
C VAL A 310 -10.54 6.57 -12.03
N ALA A 311 -9.65 5.89 -11.30
CA ALA A 311 -8.55 6.53 -10.58
C ALA A 311 -7.53 7.20 -11.53
N TRP A 312 -7.21 6.57 -12.64
CA TRP A 312 -6.26 7.10 -13.62
C TRP A 312 -6.83 8.26 -14.43
N VAL A 313 -8.15 8.24 -14.71
CA VAL A 313 -8.75 9.03 -15.79
C VAL A 313 -9.62 10.17 -15.28
N THR A 314 -10.54 9.92 -14.36
CA THR A 314 -11.64 10.88 -14.07
C THR A 314 -11.60 11.48 -12.67
N MET A 315 -11.29 10.72 -11.64
CA MET A 315 -11.39 11.14 -10.25
C MET A 315 -10.59 12.41 -9.91
N HIS A 316 -9.42 12.59 -10.49
CA HIS A 316 -8.59 13.77 -10.26
C HIS A 316 -9.22 15.07 -10.81
N THR A 317 -10.29 14.97 -11.59
CA THR A 317 -11.04 16.13 -12.09
C THR A 317 -12.02 16.66 -11.06
N ARG A 318 -12.72 15.75 -10.34
CA ARG A 318 -13.87 16.10 -9.50
C ARG A 318 -13.58 16.01 -8.00
N TYR A 319 -12.76 15.05 -7.60
CA TYR A 319 -12.58 14.72 -6.18
C TYR A 319 -11.32 15.28 -5.56
N HIS A 320 -11.33 15.38 -4.24
CA HIS A 320 -10.16 15.74 -3.46
C HIS A 320 -9.12 14.58 -3.48
N PRO A 321 -7.80 14.86 -3.40
CA PRO A 321 -6.78 13.80 -3.39
C PRO A 321 -6.96 12.73 -2.30
N GLU A 322 -7.51 13.07 -1.15
CA GLU A 322 -7.84 12.12 -0.08
C GLU A 322 -8.89 11.08 -0.52
N GLU A 323 -9.85 11.49 -1.34
CA GLU A 323 -10.86 10.57 -1.87
C GLU A 323 -10.27 9.67 -2.94
N LEU A 324 -9.41 10.22 -3.81
CA LEU A 324 -8.65 9.45 -4.78
C LEU A 324 -7.78 8.40 -4.06
N ALA A 325 -7.07 8.78 -2.99
CA ALA A 325 -6.24 7.86 -2.22
C ALA A 325 -7.07 6.72 -1.59
N ARG A 326 -8.24 7.04 -0.97
CA ARG A 326 -9.15 6.03 -0.43
C ARG A 326 -9.68 5.07 -1.49
N HIS A 327 -10.02 5.60 -2.66
CA HIS A 327 -10.48 4.80 -3.80
C HIS A 327 -9.38 3.85 -4.30
N CYS A 328 -8.16 4.34 -4.47
CA CYS A 328 -7.02 3.51 -4.87
C CYS A 328 -6.75 2.38 -3.86
N LEU A 329 -6.77 2.66 -2.56
CA LEU A 329 -6.57 1.64 -1.52
C LEU A 329 -7.69 0.58 -1.54
N LYS A 330 -8.96 0.99 -1.75
CA LYS A 330 -10.09 0.06 -1.93
C LYS A 330 -9.88 -0.82 -3.17
N GLY A 331 -9.43 -0.24 -4.28
CA GLY A 331 -9.14 -0.96 -5.52
C GLY A 331 -7.96 -1.92 -5.41
N ILE A 332 -6.88 -1.52 -4.73
CA ILE A 332 -5.73 -2.39 -4.45
C ILE A 332 -6.18 -3.60 -3.64
N GLN A 333 -7.00 -3.40 -2.61
CA GLN A 333 -7.52 -4.50 -1.80
C GLN A 333 -8.47 -5.39 -2.61
N CYS A 334 -9.32 -4.82 -3.44
CA CYS A 334 -10.19 -5.56 -4.37
C CYS A 334 -9.38 -6.47 -5.29
N GLY A 335 -8.33 -5.94 -5.94
CA GLY A 335 -7.45 -6.70 -6.81
C GLY A 335 -6.67 -7.79 -6.09
N LYS A 336 -6.20 -7.53 -4.86
CA LYS A 336 -5.61 -8.55 -4.00
C LYS A 336 -6.62 -9.68 -3.69
N ASN A 337 -7.88 -9.35 -3.47
CA ASN A 337 -8.93 -10.32 -3.12
C ASN A 337 -9.36 -11.18 -4.32
N CYS A 338 -9.47 -10.63 -5.51
CA CYS A 338 -9.90 -11.38 -6.70
C CYS A 338 -8.72 -11.98 -7.51
N GLY A 339 -7.48 -11.59 -7.21
CA GLY A 339 -6.29 -12.05 -7.93
C GLY A 339 -5.93 -11.22 -9.17
N ASP A 340 -6.54 -10.06 -9.38
CA ASP A 340 -6.14 -9.10 -10.42
C ASP A 340 -4.97 -8.23 -9.93
N LEU A 341 -3.81 -8.88 -9.76
CA LEU A 341 -2.64 -8.26 -9.16
C LEU A 341 -2.01 -7.19 -10.04
N TYR A 342 -2.17 -7.32 -11.38
CA TYR A 342 -1.67 -6.35 -12.33
C TYR A 342 -2.35 -5.00 -12.15
N ASN A 343 -3.69 -4.95 -12.19
CA ASN A 343 -4.45 -3.72 -11.99
C ASN A 343 -4.34 -3.18 -10.55
N ALA A 344 -4.21 -4.06 -9.56
CA ALA A 344 -3.86 -3.64 -8.19
C ALA A 344 -2.51 -2.90 -8.12
N GLY A 345 -1.51 -3.38 -8.87
CA GLY A 345 -0.21 -2.72 -9.00
C GLY A 345 -0.29 -1.35 -9.67
N LEU A 346 -1.13 -1.21 -10.70
CA LEU A 346 -1.34 0.07 -11.39
C LEU A 346 -1.95 1.15 -10.50
N LEU A 347 -2.81 0.78 -9.54
CA LEU A 347 -3.48 1.73 -8.64
C LEU A 347 -2.53 2.46 -7.68
N TYR A 348 -1.32 1.95 -7.47
CA TYR A 348 -0.30 2.69 -6.70
C TYR A 348 0.16 3.98 -7.40
N GLY A 349 0.09 4.04 -8.74
CA GLY A 349 0.41 5.26 -9.50
C GLY A 349 -0.45 6.45 -9.05
N PRO A 350 -1.76 6.47 -9.34
CA PRO A 350 -2.65 7.56 -8.94
C PRO A 350 -2.70 7.79 -7.43
N LEU A 351 -2.49 6.76 -6.59
CA LEU A 351 -2.34 6.92 -5.14
C LEU A 351 -1.16 7.83 -4.80
N MET A 352 0.02 7.52 -5.32
CA MET A 352 1.24 8.29 -5.05
C MET A 352 1.15 9.71 -5.62
N TRP A 353 0.56 9.89 -6.81
CA TRP A 353 0.39 11.21 -7.42
C TRP A 353 -0.64 12.06 -6.69
N GLY A 354 -1.74 11.47 -6.22
CA GLY A 354 -2.73 12.15 -5.39
C GLY A 354 -2.11 12.69 -4.10
N LEU A 355 -1.36 11.86 -3.41
CA LEU A 355 -0.63 12.25 -2.18
C LEU A 355 0.42 13.32 -2.46
N GLN A 356 1.15 13.22 -3.57
CA GLN A 356 2.15 14.20 -3.99
C GLN A 356 1.50 15.58 -4.26
N VAL A 357 0.40 15.62 -5.01
CA VAL A 357 -0.27 16.88 -5.36
C VAL A 357 -0.90 17.55 -4.15
N GLN A 358 -1.40 16.79 -3.20
CA GLN A 358 -1.89 17.27 -1.91
C GLN A 358 -0.76 17.86 -1.05
N GLY A 359 0.49 17.48 -1.29
CA GLY A 359 1.61 17.77 -0.40
C GLY A 359 1.51 17.03 0.92
N ALA A 360 1.08 15.77 0.85
CA ALA A 360 1.05 14.88 2.00
C ALA A 360 2.46 14.70 2.59
N ASN A 361 2.51 14.31 3.86
CA ASN A 361 3.79 14.00 4.52
C ASN A 361 4.64 13.07 3.67
N LEU A 362 5.88 13.47 3.39
CA LEU A 362 6.79 12.76 2.49
C LEU A 362 7.07 11.32 2.96
N LEU A 363 7.06 11.08 4.28
CA LEU A 363 7.23 9.73 4.84
C LEU A 363 6.08 8.81 4.43
N THR A 364 4.84 9.32 4.39
CA THR A 364 3.68 8.57 3.93
C THR A 364 3.78 8.24 2.44
N VAL A 365 4.22 9.20 1.62
CA VAL A 365 4.45 8.94 0.19
C VAL A 365 5.53 7.88 -0.01
N GLU A 366 6.63 7.96 0.74
CA GLU A 366 7.70 6.97 0.71
C GLU A 366 7.26 5.58 1.14
N GLU A 367 6.40 5.48 2.15
CA GLU A 367 5.84 4.20 2.61
C GLU A 367 5.05 3.51 1.47
N TYR A 368 4.18 4.24 0.77
CA TYR A 368 3.47 3.68 -0.38
C TYR A 368 4.39 3.36 -1.57
N VAL A 369 5.44 4.14 -1.80
CA VAL A 369 6.47 3.80 -2.80
C VAL A 369 7.14 2.46 -2.45
N LYS A 370 7.53 2.25 -1.19
CA LYS A 370 8.13 0.99 -0.71
C LYS A 370 7.14 -0.17 -0.81
N GLU A 371 5.89 0.04 -0.40
CA GLU A 371 4.83 -0.98 -0.52
C GLU A 371 4.61 -1.37 -1.99
N CYS A 372 4.52 -0.39 -2.90
CA CYS A 372 4.43 -0.61 -4.33
C CYS A 372 5.60 -1.44 -4.86
N LEU A 373 6.84 -1.08 -4.49
CA LEU A 373 8.04 -1.81 -4.91
C LEU A 373 8.02 -3.26 -4.41
N GLN A 374 7.73 -3.48 -3.15
CA GLN A 374 7.66 -4.83 -2.57
C GLN A 374 6.57 -5.67 -3.22
N PHE A 375 5.37 -5.10 -3.38
CA PHE A 375 4.25 -5.76 -4.04
C PHE A 375 4.60 -6.09 -5.49
N SER A 376 5.08 -5.10 -6.25
CA SER A 376 5.35 -5.25 -7.68
C SER A 376 6.54 -6.16 -7.98
N GLN A 377 7.57 -6.16 -7.15
CA GLN A 377 8.70 -7.10 -7.25
C GLN A 377 8.26 -8.54 -6.95
N ARG A 378 7.42 -8.73 -5.92
CA ARG A 378 6.88 -10.05 -5.57
C ARG A 378 6.09 -10.67 -6.72
N TYR A 379 5.32 -9.87 -7.44
CA TYR A 379 4.43 -10.31 -8.52
C TYR A 379 4.97 -9.98 -9.92
N HIS A 380 6.24 -9.55 -10.04
CA HIS A 380 6.95 -9.26 -11.27
C HIS A 380 6.27 -8.22 -12.19
N LEU A 381 5.68 -7.20 -11.61
CA LEU A 381 4.95 -6.14 -12.31
C LEU A 381 5.92 -5.01 -12.73
N SER A 382 6.60 -5.17 -13.86
CA SER A 382 7.69 -4.28 -14.30
C SER A 382 7.28 -2.81 -14.43
N PHE A 383 6.07 -2.55 -14.92
CA PHE A 383 5.56 -1.19 -15.10
C PHE A 383 5.31 -0.48 -13.74
N SER A 384 4.68 -1.14 -12.77
CA SER A 384 4.44 -0.58 -11.44
C SER A 384 5.76 -0.34 -10.68
N VAL A 385 6.77 -1.20 -10.90
CA VAL A 385 8.14 -0.95 -10.40
C VAL A 385 8.69 0.34 -10.99
N ALA A 386 8.54 0.54 -12.32
CA ALA A 386 9.05 1.75 -12.98
C ALA A 386 8.36 3.03 -12.47
N LEU A 387 7.06 2.99 -12.20
CA LEU A 387 6.32 4.13 -11.60
C LEU A 387 6.83 4.48 -10.20
N ALA A 388 7.02 3.46 -9.36
CA ALA A 388 7.52 3.66 -7.99
C ALA A 388 8.98 4.17 -7.98
N GLU A 389 9.85 3.64 -8.86
CA GLU A 389 11.22 4.13 -9.03
C GLU A 389 11.24 5.57 -9.53
N ALA A 390 10.36 5.95 -10.47
CA ALA A 390 10.24 7.31 -10.95
C ALA A 390 9.85 8.29 -9.82
N MET A 391 8.84 7.93 -9.01
CA MET A 391 8.41 8.72 -7.85
C MET A 391 9.53 8.84 -6.81
N GLN A 392 10.20 7.73 -6.48
CA GLN A 392 11.31 7.73 -5.53
C GLN A 392 12.44 8.64 -5.97
N ALA A 393 12.87 8.54 -7.23
CA ALA A 393 14.04 9.25 -7.74
C ALA A 393 13.77 10.74 -8.00
N ALA A 394 12.57 11.09 -8.48
CA ALA A 394 12.27 12.44 -8.95
C ALA A 394 11.55 13.31 -7.91
N TRP A 395 10.93 12.73 -6.89
CA TRP A 395 10.17 13.47 -5.88
C TRP A 395 10.62 13.17 -4.45
N VAL A 396 10.57 11.90 -4.01
CA VAL A 396 10.81 11.56 -2.61
C VAL A 396 12.28 11.83 -2.22
N ALA A 397 13.23 11.27 -2.96
CA ALA A 397 14.66 11.41 -2.64
C ALA A 397 15.17 12.85 -2.69
N PRO A 398 14.81 13.68 -3.70
CA PRO A 398 15.27 15.07 -3.77
C PRO A 398 14.80 15.98 -2.64
N MET A 399 13.71 15.62 -1.94
CA MET A 399 13.19 16.41 -0.82
C MET A 399 13.87 16.09 0.52
N LYS A 400 14.68 15.01 0.60
CA LYS A 400 15.36 14.57 1.81
C LYS A 400 16.69 15.31 2.01
N LYS A 401 17.08 15.49 3.27
CA LYS A 401 18.32 16.17 3.68
C LYS A 401 19.58 15.60 2.99
N ASN A 402 19.71 14.28 2.96
CA ASN A 402 20.92 13.60 2.45
C ASN A 402 20.73 13.12 1.01
N TYR A 403 20.21 13.99 0.14
CA TYR A 403 20.01 13.65 -1.27
C TYR A 403 21.32 13.57 -2.05
N THR A 404 21.56 12.43 -2.68
CA THR A 404 22.59 12.26 -3.70
C THR A 404 21.91 11.98 -5.04
N PRO A 405 22.18 12.77 -6.10
CA PRO A 405 21.60 12.54 -7.42
C PRO A 405 21.94 11.15 -7.94
N VAL A 406 20.91 10.40 -8.33
CA VAL A 406 21.05 9.08 -8.95
C VAL A 406 20.97 9.26 -10.47
N LEU A 407 21.93 8.69 -11.20
CA LEU A 407 21.90 8.66 -12.66
C LEU A 407 20.78 7.73 -13.13
N MET A 408 19.70 8.31 -13.67
CA MET A 408 18.51 7.56 -14.12
C MET A 408 18.54 7.25 -15.63
N GLU A 409 19.56 7.68 -16.38
CA GLU A 409 19.60 7.56 -17.83
C GLU A 409 19.46 6.12 -18.34
N GLU A 410 20.14 5.16 -17.71
CA GLU A 410 20.03 3.75 -18.09
C GLU A 410 18.64 3.17 -17.80
N LYS A 411 18.05 3.54 -16.66
CA LYS A 411 16.69 3.13 -16.30
C LYS A 411 15.65 3.72 -17.25
N ILE A 412 15.78 5.00 -17.58
CA ILE A 412 14.88 5.66 -18.55
C ILE A 412 14.99 5.00 -19.92
N LYS A 413 16.23 4.74 -20.41
CA LYS A 413 16.43 3.98 -21.67
C LYS A 413 15.85 2.58 -21.61
N LYS A 414 15.86 1.93 -20.46
CA LYS A 414 15.17 0.65 -20.26
C LYS A 414 13.67 0.81 -20.36
N TRP A 415 13.08 1.78 -19.65
CA TRP A 415 11.65 2.07 -19.69
C TRP A 415 11.17 2.44 -21.11
N GLU A 416 11.98 3.19 -21.86
CA GLU A 416 11.68 3.52 -23.26
C GLU A 416 11.65 2.26 -24.15
N ARG A 417 12.62 1.35 -23.98
CA ARG A 417 12.66 0.07 -24.71
C ARG A 417 11.48 -0.84 -24.36
N GLU A 418 11.05 -0.81 -23.10
CA GLU A 418 9.90 -1.56 -22.60
C GLU A 418 8.56 -0.83 -22.83
N ASN A 419 8.60 0.32 -23.51
CA ASN A 419 7.46 1.19 -23.79
C ASN A 419 6.70 1.67 -22.54
N HIS A 420 7.40 1.85 -21.41
CA HIS A 420 6.85 2.41 -20.17
C HIS A 420 6.76 3.94 -20.22
N VAL A 421 6.00 4.46 -21.20
CA VAL A 421 5.93 5.89 -21.54
C VAL A 421 5.45 6.73 -20.36
N SER A 422 4.43 6.25 -19.62
CA SER A 422 3.88 6.97 -18.47
C SER A 422 4.87 7.05 -17.30
N ALA A 423 5.72 6.04 -17.09
CA ALA A 423 6.75 6.07 -16.05
C ALA A 423 7.83 7.10 -16.35
N SER A 424 8.31 7.14 -17.61
CA SER A 424 9.25 8.17 -18.07
C SER A 424 8.64 9.57 -17.97
N GLY A 425 7.38 9.74 -18.40
CA GLY A 425 6.64 10.99 -18.25
C GLY A 425 6.50 11.42 -16.79
N SER A 426 6.17 10.50 -15.89
CA SER A 426 6.08 10.74 -14.46
C SER A 426 7.41 11.24 -13.88
N TYR A 427 8.53 10.60 -14.23
CA TYR A 427 9.85 11.03 -13.82
C TYR A 427 10.14 12.47 -14.21
N TYR A 428 9.97 12.81 -15.50
CA TYR A 428 10.28 14.14 -16.00
C TYR A 428 9.37 15.24 -15.43
N VAL A 429 8.08 14.95 -15.24
CA VAL A 429 7.15 15.88 -14.57
C VAL A 429 7.60 16.14 -13.14
N HIS A 430 7.87 15.11 -12.34
CA HIS A 430 8.28 15.28 -10.95
C HIS A 430 9.64 15.96 -10.82
N MET A 431 10.60 15.69 -11.70
CA MET A 431 11.87 16.42 -11.74
C MET A 431 11.64 17.91 -12.03
N ALA A 432 10.78 18.23 -12.99
CA ALA A 432 10.44 19.62 -13.29
C ALA A 432 9.83 20.33 -12.07
N LEU A 433 8.86 19.68 -11.40
CA LEU A 433 8.25 20.21 -10.19
C LEU A 433 9.28 20.40 -9.08
N THR A 434 10.11 19.41 -8.85
CA THR A 434 11.19 19.47 -7.83
C THR A 434 12.10 20.65 -8.07
N HIS A 435 12.62 20.81 -9.28
CA HIS A 435 13.50 21.96 -9.60
C HIS A 435 12.76 23.29 -9.50
N TYR A 436 11.49 23.35 -9.88
CA TYR A 436 10.67 24.54 -9.70
C TYR A 436 10.55 24.94 -8.22
N TYR A 437 10.23 23.98 -7.33
CA TYR A 437 10.13 24.24 -5.89
C TYR A 437 11.46 24.70 -5.27
N PHE A 438 12.59 24.28 -5.83
CA PHE A 438 13.92 24.75 -5.40
C PHE A 438 14.37 26.08 -6.06
N GLY A 439 13.53 26.67 -6.94
CA GLY A 439 13.86 27.92 -7.64
C GLY A 439 14.88 27.75 -8.78
N GLU A 440 15.14 26.51 -9.21
CA GLU A 440 16.05 26.18 -10.31
C GLU A 440 15.28 26.16 -11.65
N TYR A 441 14.75 27.31 -12.03
CA TYR A 441 13.77 27.45 -13.12
C TYR A 441 14.29 27.04 -14.49
N GLU A 442 15.58 27.20 -14.79
CA GLU A 442 16.21 26.75 -16.05
C GLU A 442 16.21 25.22 -16.17
N LYS A 443 16.55 24.53 -15.08
CA LYS A 443 16.49 23.07 -15.05
C LYS A 443 15.03 22.58 -15.14
N ALA A 444 14.13 23.25 -14.42
CA ALA A 444 12.71 22.94 -14.52
C ALA A 444 12.22 23.03 -15.98
N GLU A 445 12.64 24.06 -16.75
CA GLU A 445 12.29 24.21 -18.17
C GLU A 445 12.83 23.07 -19.04
N GLN A 446 14.08 22.64 -18.78
CA GLN A 446 14.65 21.50 -19.50
C GLN A 446 13.80 20.25 -19.29
N TYR A 447 13.44 19.94 -18.05
CA TYR A 447 12.57 18.80 -17.72
C TYR A 447 11.15 18.96 -18.28
N LEU A 448 10.52 20.14 -18.18
CA LEU A 448 9.22 20.43 -18.78
C LEU A 448 9.20 20.22 -20.30
N SER A 449 10.31 20.54 -20.96
CA SER A 449 10.48 20.34 -22.41
C SER A 449 10.59 18.86 -22.76
N GLU A 450 11.30 18.06 -21.97
CA GLU A 450 11.41 16.61 -22.18
C GLU A 450 10.06 15.88 -22.00
N VAL A 451 9.17 16.34 -21.11
CA VAL A 451 7.82 15.76 -20.95
C VAL A 451 7.06 15.68 -22.27
N LYS A 452 7.28 16.61 -23.21
CA LYS A 452 6.61 16.64 -24.51
C LYS A 452 6.74 15.32 -25.28
N ARG A 453 7.86 14.61 -25.12
CA ARG A 453 8.11 13.30 -25.77
C ARG A 453 7.19 12.19 -25.24
N TYR A 454 6.67 12.36 -24.01
CA TYR A 454 5.91 11.33 -23.27
C TYR A 454 4.43 11.68 -23.10
N LEU A 455 3.94 12.80 -23.65
CA LEU A 455 2.56 13.26 -23.50
C LEU A 455 1.51 12.23 -23.94
N ARG A 456 1.85 11.36 -24.91
CA ARG A 456 0.98 10.28 -25.36
C ARG A 456 0.65 9.25 -24.25
N GLY A 457 1.56 9.06 -23.30
CA GLY A 457 1.34 8.20 -22.13
C GLY A 457 0.76 8.93 -20.92
N LEU A 458 0.43 10.21 -21.03
CA LEU A 458 -0.15 11.05 -20.00
C LEU A 458 -1.52 11.63 -20.42
N THR A 459 -2.25 10.92 -21.30
CA THR A 459 -3.53 11.38 -21.86
C THR A 459 -4.55 11.62 -20.73
N ASP A 460 -5.09 12.84 -20.66
CA ASP A 460 -5.98 13.40 -19.61
C ASP A 460 -5.61 13.01 -18.18
N HIS A 461 -4.32 12.91 -17.91
CA HIS A 461 -3.76 12.44 -16.67
C HIS A 461 -3.50 13.60 -15.69
N LEU A 462 -3.55 13.33 -14.37
CA LEU A 462 -3.22 14.32 -13.34
C LEU A 462 -1.84 14.99 -13.58
N LEU A 463 -0.83 14.22 -13.98
CA LEU A 463 0.51 14.73 -14.27
C LEU A 463 0.55 15.66 -15.50
N LYS A 464 -0.27 15.40 -16.54
CA LYS A 464 -0.40 16.31 -17.70
C LYS A 464 -0.96 17.67 -17.28
N ARG A 465 -1.92 17.68 -16.33
CA ARG A 465 -2.48 18.91 -15.77
C ARG A 465 -1.47 19.67 -14.93
N GLN A 466 -0.70 18.97 -14.07
CA GLN A 466 0.41 19.59 -13.36
C GLN A 466 1.46 20.15 -14.32
N TRP A 467 1.81 19.42 -15.38
CA TRP A 467 2.73 19.91 -16.40
C TRP A 467 2.26 21.22 -17.01
N HIS A 468 0.97 21.38 -17.36
CA HIS A 468 0.43 22.66 -17.87
C HIS A 468 0.55 23.78 -16.84
N VAL A 469 0.21 23.51 -15.58
CA VAL A 469 0.33 24.48 -14.49
C VAL A 469 1.78 24.99 -14.36
N PHE A 470 2.71 24.06 -14.29
CA PHE A 470 4.12 24.42 -14.08
C PHE A 470 4.78 25.00 -15.33
N GLN A 471 4.30 24.71 -16.53
CA GLN A 471 4.71 25.48 -17.72
C GLN A 471 4.39 26.97 -17.60
N VAL A 472 3.19 27.31 -17.13
CA VAL A 472 2.79 28.71 -16.94
C VAL A 472 3.62 29.35 -15.83
N LEU A 473 3.68 28.72 -14.66
CA LEU A 473 4.40 29.25 -13.50
C LEU A 473 5.90 29.44 -13.77
N ASN A 474 6.53 28.42 -14.39
CA ASN A 474 7.96 28.47 -14.71
C ASN A 474 8.29 29.53 -15.75
N ALA A 475 7.45 29.68 -16.78
CA ALA A 475 7.63 30.69 -17.81
C ALA A 475 7.56 32.13 -17.23
N LEU A 476 6.64 32.38 -16.32
CA LEU A 476 6.54 33.67 -15.61
C LEU A 476 7.81 33.96 -14.77
N ARG A 477 8.35 32.96 -14.09
CA ARG A 477 9.56 33.07 -13.27
C ARG A 477 10.82 33.27 -14.10
N LEU A 478 11.00 32.52 -15.18
CA LEU A 478 12.14 32.67 -16.08
C LEU A 478 12.19 34.05 -16.73
N HIS A 479 11.06 34.58 -17.18
CA HIS A 479 11.00 35.93 -17.74
C HIS A 479 11.32 36.99 -16.69
N ALA A 480 10.78 36.89 -15.49
CA ALA A 480 11.08 37.82 -14.40
C ALA A 480 12.58 37.79 -14.00
N GLY A 481 13.27 36.66 -14.19
CA GLY A 481 14.72 36.54 -14.01
C GLY A 481 15.57 37.04 -15.18
N GLY A 482 14.96 37.56 -16.26
CA GLY A 482 15.68 38.05 -17.46
C GLY A 482 16.29 36.97 -18.36
N ILE A 483 15.87 35.71 -18.18
CA ILE A 483 16.44 34.54 -18.86
C ILE A 483 15.75 34.24 -20.18
N ILE A 484 14.52 34.66 -20.36
CA ILE A 484 13.74 34.43 -21.60
C ILE A 484 13.82 35.63 -22.52
N TYR A 485 14.15 35.37 -23.79
CA TYR A 485 14.33 36.34 -24.86
C TYR A 485 13.06 36.87 -25.51
N LYS A 486 11.86 36.54 -24.97
CA LYS A 486 10.56 36.93 -25.51
C LYS A 486 10.08 38.22 -24.85
N SER A 487 9.32 39.05 -25.61
CA SER A 487 8.69 40.20 -24.99
C SER A 487 7.60 39.76 -23.99
N LYS A 488 7.23 40.67 -23.10
CA LYS A 488 6.16 40.43 -22.13
C LYS A 488 4.84 40.06 -22.80
N GLU A 489 4.52 40.74 -23.89
CA GLU A 489 3.32 40.52 -24.68
C GLU A 489 3.32 39.15 -25.36
N GLU A 490 4.48 38.73 -25.90
CA GLU A 490 4.63 37.42 -26.53
C GLU A 490 4.48 36.29 -25.53
N LEU A 491 5.05 36.45 -24.33
CA LEU A 491 4.88 35.46 -23.25
C LEU A 491 3.41 35.33 -22.84
N LEU A 492 2.73 36.44 -22.60
CA LEU A 492 1.30 36.43 -22.25
C LEU A 492 0.47 35.76 -23.32
N TYR A 493 0.72 36.03 -24.60
CA TYR A 493 0.05 35.38 -25.70
C TYR A 493 0.23 33.84 -25.70
N LEU A 494 1.44 33.37 -25.38
CA LEU A 494 1.75 31.94 -25.35
C LEU A 494 1.13 31.20 -24.15
N ILE A 495 1.07 31.83 -22.99
CA ILE A 495 0.53 31.17 -21.76
C ILE A 495 -0.99 31.26 -21.65
N GLN A 496 -1.64 32.22 -22.30
CA GLN A 496 -3.10 32.44 -22.22
C GLN A 496 -3.92 31.19 -22.59
N PRO A 497 -3.62 30.44 -23.66
CA PRO A 497 -4.36 29.21 -23.95
C PRO A 497 -4.21 28.11 -22.89
N LEU A 498 -3.03 28.06 -22.23
CA LEU A 498 -2.78 27.11 -21.14
C LEU A 498 -3.60 27.49 -19.90
N ILE A 499 -3.62 28.78 -19.54
CA ILE A 499 -4.43 29.31 -18.43
C ILE A 499 -5.90 28.97 -18.65
N LYS A 500 -6.43 29.21 -19.86
CA LYS A 500 -7.82 28.90 -20.19
C LYS A 500 -8.17 27.41 -20.03
N LYS A 501 -7.26 26.50 -20.37
CA LYS A 501 -7.44 25.07 -20.09
C LYS A 501 -7.50 24.79 -18.58
N ILE A 502 -6.57 25.37 -17.82
CA ILE A 502 -6.51 25.20 -16.37
C ILE A 502 -7.77 25.76 -15.70
N GLU A 503 -8.27 26.91 -16.15
CA GLU A 503 -9.55 27.50 -15.72
C GLU A 503 -10.72 26.54 -15.91
N THR A 504 -10.80 25.93 -17.11
CA THR A 504 -11.85 24.95 -17.42
C THR A 504 -11.79 23.75 -16.50
N TRP A 505 -10.62 23.16 -16.26
CA TRP A 505 -10.49 22.05 -15.33
C TRP A 505 -10.78 22.44 -13.87
N ALA A 506 -10.37 23.61 -13.43
CA ALA A 506 -10.55 24.09 -12.05
C ALA A 506 -12.03 24.35 -11.69
N GLN A 507 -12.93 24.51 -12.68
CA GLN A 507 -14.37 24.65 -12.43
C GLN A 507 -14.98 23.40 -11.79
N TYR A 508 -14.48 22.20 -12.14
CA TYR A 508 -15.10 20.93 -11.80
C TYR A 508 -14.59 20.27 -10.52
N GLY A 509 -13.43 20.65 -10.03
CA GLY A 509 -12.88 20.01 -8.84
C GLY A 509 -11.89 20.84 -8.04
N PRO A 510 -11.48 20.33 -6.87
CA PRO A 510 -10.67 21.08 -5.91
C PRO A 510 -9.19 21.14 -6.28
N ILE A 511 -8.65 20.14 -7.03
CA ILE A 511 -7.18 19.96 -7.19
C ILE A 511 -6.51 21.17 -7.83
N LEU A 512 -7.10 21.74 -8.89
CA LEU A 512 -6.47 22.83 -9.64
C LEU A 512 -6.83 24.23 -9.13
N LYS A 513 -7.83 24.36 -8.26
CA LYS A 513 -8.23 25.68 -7.73
C LYS A 513 -7.10 26.46 -7.04
N PRO A 514 -6.33 25.88 -6.10
CA PRO A 514 -5.23 26.59 -5.46
C PRO A 514 -4.09 26.90 -6.44
N TYR A 515 -3.81 26.04 -7.42
CA TYR A 515 -2.82 26.32 -8.45
C TYR A 515 -3.26 27.43 -9.40
N LEU A 516 -4.53 27.49 -9.77
CA LEU A 516 -5.08 28.58 -10.58
C LEU A 516 -4.98 29.91 -9.86
N ALA A 517 -5.32 29.95 -8.57
CA ALA A 517 -5.16 31.14 -7.74
C ALA A 517 -3.69 31.59 -7.65
N PHE A 518 -2.77 30.61 -7.56
CA PHE A 518 -1.32 30.89 -7.61
C PHE A 518 -0.91 31.48 -8.95
N ILE A 519 -1.37 30.92 -10.07
CA ILE A 519 -1.08 31.46 -11.41
C ILE A 519 -1.53 32.91 -11.51
N TYR A 520 -2.72 33.25 -11.04
CA TYR A 520 -3.20 34.64 -11.06
C TYR A 520 -2.35 35.58 -10.19
N ALA A 521 -1.91 35.11 -9.03
CA ALA A 521 -1.02 35.92 -8.17
C ALA A 521 0.32 36.20 -8.85
N GLU A 522 0.94 35.17 -9.47
CA GLU A 522 2.17 35.32 -10.24
C GLU A 522 1.99 36.18 -11.50
N LEU A 523 0.85 36.07 -12.17
CA LEU A 523 0.51 36.86 -13.35
C LEU A 523 0.42 38.35 -12.99
N GLU A 524 -0.29 38.71 -11.91
CA GLU A 524 -0.39 40.09 -11.46
C GLU A 524 0.95 40.64 -10.92
N ARG A 525 1.74 39.79 -10.26
CA ARG A 525 3.13 40.13 -9.93
C ARG A 525 3.96 40.44 -11.17
N PHE A 526 3.82 39.65 -12.22
CA PHE A 526 4.49 39.81 -13.51
C PHE A 526 4.00 41.05 -14.25
N THR A 527 2.70 41.33 -14.24
CA THR A 527 2.13 42.54 -14.90
C THR A 527 2.45 43.85 -14.16
N GLY A 528 2.76 43.79 -12.86
CA GLY A 528 3.18 44.94 -12.04
C GLY A 528 2.08 45.52 -11.17
N ASP A 529 0.91 44.91 -11.07
CA ASP A 529 -0.14 45.30 -10.12
C ASP A 529 0.12 44.71 -8.73
N PHE A 530 0.96 45.39 -7.95
CA PHE A 530 1.37 44.95 -6.62
C PHE A 530 0.17 44.82 -5.63
N ARG A 531 -0.87 45.68 -5.73
CA ARG A 531 -2.00 45.61 -4.81
C ARG A 531 -2.81 44.35 -5.09
N LYS A 532 -3.08 44.06 -6.34
CA LYS A 532 -3.84 42.91 -6.78
C LYS A 532 -3.07 41.62 -6.55
N ALA A 533 -1.77 41.58 -6.87
CA ALA A 533 -0.90 40.44 -6.59
C ALA A 533 -0.89 40.08 -5.10
N ARG A 534 -0.81 41.08 -4.19
CA ARG A 534 -0.82 40.88 -2.74
C ARG A 534 -2.13 40.22 -2.27
N SER A 535 -3.28 40.69 -2.79
CA SER A 535 -4.60 40.11 -2.48
C SER A 535 -4.68 38.65 -2.99
N LEU A 536 -4.26 38.40 -4.23
CA LEU A 536 -4.36 37.07 -4.85
C LEU A 536 -3.44 36.05 -4.18
N TYR A 537 -2.26 36.42 -3.69
CA TYR A 537 -1.44 35.53 -2.87
C TYR A 537 -2.14 35.14 -1.57
N PHE A 538 -2.84 36.08 -0.93
CA PHE A 538 -3.62 35.79 0.27
C PHE A 538 -4.74 34.79 -0.03
N ASP A 539 -5.48 35.03 -1.10
CA ASP A 539 -6.55 34.14 -1.53
C ASP A 539 -6.03 32.75 -1.90
N ALA A 540 -4.87 32.67 -2.62
CA ALA A 540 -4.24 31.40 -2.99
C ALA A 540 -3.83 30.60 -1.75
N ILE A 541 -3.20 31.23 -0.76
CA ILE A 541 -2.82 30.62 0.52
C ILE A 541 -4.08 30.13 1.25
N ALA A 542 -5.14 30.95 1.35
CA ALA A 542 -6.38 30.58 2.01
C ALA A 542 -7.07 29.37 1.33
N ILE A 543 -7.06 29.32 0.00
CA ILE A 543 -7.59 28.17 -0.77
C ILE A 543 -6.76 26.92 -0.54
N ALA A 544 -5.42 27.02 -0.59
CA ALA A 544 -4.51 25.90 -0.36
C ALA A 544 -4.67 25.35 1.06
N HIS A 545 -4.74 26.23 2.06
CA HIS A 545 -5.00 25.88 3.46
C HIS A 545 -6.34 25.16 3.64
N LYS A 546 -7.43 25.74 3.14
CA LYS A 546 -8.78 25.16 3.23
C LYS A 546 -8.86 23.77 2.60
N GLN A 547 -8.14 23.55 1.52
CA GLN A 547 -8.10 22.28 0.80
C GLN A 547 -6.94 21.38 1.24
N ARG A 548 -6.17 21.75 2.27
CA ARG A 548 -5.05 20.97 2.82
C ARG A 548 -3.97 20.62 1.80
N PHE A 549 -3.60 21.53 0.93
CA PHE A 549 -2.48 21.41 0.01
C PHE A 549 -1.21 21.94 0.68
N THR A 550 -0.71 21.21 1.68
CA THR A 550 0.27 21.70 2.64
C THR A 550 1.59 22.14 2.01
N LEU A 551 2.12 21.37 1.06
CA LEU A 551 3.37 21.74 0.37
C LEU A 551 3.19 22.97 -0.53
N LEU A 552 2.05 23.06 -1.22
CA LEU A 552 1.73 24.23 -2.04
C LEU A 552 1.51 25.48 -1.15
N GLU A 553 0.84 25.34 -0.02
CA GLU A 553 0.67 26.39 0.97
C GLU A 553 2.02 26.91 1.48
N ALA A 554 2.96 26.00 1.79
CA ALA A 554 4.33 26.35 2.15
C ALA A 554 5.01 27.18 1.06
N HIS A 555 4.92 26.71 -0.19
CA HIS A 555 5.55 27.39 -1.32
C HIS A 555 4.90 28.76 -1.63
N LEU A 556 3.59 28.85 -1.50
CA LEU A 556 2.86 30.13 -1.64
C LEU A 556 3.29 31.16 -0.58
N ASN A 557 3.51 30.74 0.66
CA ASN A 557 4.06 31.59 1.71
C ASN A 557 5.48 32.04 1.37
N GLU A 558 6.36 31.15 0.89
CA GLU A 558 7.69 31.51 0.40
C GLU A 558 7.62 32.54 -0.74
N CYS A 559 6.82 32.30 -1.76
CA CYS A 559 6.65 33.21 -2.89
C CYS A 559 6.09 34.58 -2.49
N ARG A 560 5.15 34.61 -1.55
CA ARG A 560 4.60 35.85 -0.98
C ARG A 560 5.64 36.58 -0.17
N ALA A 561 6.45 35.90 0.64
CA ALA A 561 7.54 36.50 1.38
C ALA A 561 8.56 37.16 0.43
N GLU A 562 8.98 36.46 -0.63
CA GLU A 562 9.84 37.03 -1.67
C GLU A 562 9.24 38.27 -2.34
N PHE A 563 7.95 38.19 -2.66
CA PHE A 563 7.23 39.33 -3.26
C PHE A 563 7.21 40.54 -2.34
N ILE A 564 6.91 40.38 -1.05
CA ILE A 564 6.87 41.44 -0.04
C ILE A 564 8.25 42.02 0.22
N LYS A 565 9.29 41.17 0.32
CA LYS A 565 10.69 41.56 0.47
C LYS A 565 11.14 42.46 -0.69
N ASN A 566 10.87 42.04 -1.94
CA ASN A 566 11.21 42.80 -3.13
C ASN A 566 10.46 44.15 -3.23
N ALA A 567 9.27 44.23 -2.62
CA ALA A 567 8.50 45.47 -2.53
C ALA A 567 8.93 46.38 -1.36
N GLY A 568 9.83 45.97 -0.47
CA GLY A 568 10.31 46.73 0.67
C GLY A 568 9.26 46.97 1.76
N ILE A 569 8.29 46.08 1.94
CA ILE A 569 7.13 46.27 2.84
C ILE A 569 7.48 45.90 4.31
N GLY A 570 8.47 45.08 4.56
CA GLY A 570 9.00 44.75 5.90
C GLY A 570 8.18 43.76 6.74
N THR A 571 7.26 42.98 6.13
CA THR A 571 6.44 41.96 6.82
C THR A 571 6.70 40.52 6.31
N GLU A 572 7.78 40.34 5.56
CA GLU A 572 8.11 39.07 4.89
C GLU A 572 8.49 37.95 5.85
N ARG A 573 9.06 38.27 7.03
CA ARG A 573 9.50 37.29 8.03
C ARG A 573 8.38 36.30 8.41
N VAL A 574 7.18 36.80 8.63
CA VAL A 574 6.02 35.97 9.04
C VAL A 574 5.76 34.87 8.02
N TYR A 575 5.84 35.19 6.74
CA TYR A 575 5.59 34.23 5.66
C TYR A 575 6.73 33.25 5.45
N PHE A 576 7.99 33.69 5.63
CA PHE A 576 9.13 32.78 5.60
C PHE A 576 9.09 31.76 6.74
N VAL A 577 8.77 32.20 7.97
CA VAL A 577 8.64 31.31 9.14
C VAL A 577 7.49 30.33 8.95
N GLU A 578 6.36 30.79 8.43
CA GLU A 578 5.23 29.89 8.16
C GLU A 578 5.53 28.89 7.03
N ALA A 579 6.23 29.33 5.96
CA ALA A 579 6.70 28.43 4.91
C ALA A 579 7.60 27.33 5.47
N MET A 580 8.57 27.68 6.32
CA MET A 580 9.48 26.75 6.99
C MET A 580 8.68 25.75 7.86
N ARG A 581 7.76 26.23 8.69
CA ARG A 581 6.92 25.38 9.53
C ARG A 581 6.13 24.34 8.72
N LEU A 582 5.56 24.75 7.60
CA LEU A 582 4.83 23.88 6.70
C LEU A 582 5.71 22.89 5.97
N TYR A 583 6.91 23.31 5.48
CA TYR A 583 7.88 22.37 4.90
C TYR A 583 8.32 21.30 5.91
N LYS A 584 8.55 21.70 7.15
CA LYS A 584 8.86 20.76 8.24
C LYS A 584 7.71 19.78 8.51
N SER A 585 6.47 20.24 8.53
CA SER A 585 5.29 19.38 8.71
C SER A 585 5.10 18.35 7.59
N CYS A 586 5.54 18.66 6.36
CA CYS A 586 5.57 17.75 5.22
C CYS A 586 6.81 16.85 5.18
N HIS A 587 7.78 17.00 6.09
CA HIS A 587 9.09 16.35 6.05
C HIS A 587 9.90 16.64 4.76
N ALA A 588 9.73 17.83 4.18
CA ALA A 588 10.51 18.31 3.04
C ALA A 588 11.84 18.95 3.53
N GLU A 589 12.66 18.15 4.22
CA GLU A 589 13.84 18.57 4.97
C GLU A 589 14.83 19.40 4.14
N ARG A 590 15.11 18.96 2.90
CA ARG A 590 16.04 19.69 2.03
C ARG A 590 15.48 21.04 1.63
N LYS A 591 14.15 21.17 1.46
CA LYS A 591 13.50 22.43 1.14
C LYS A 591 13.54 23.38 2.34
N GLU A 592 13.35 22.86 3.56
CA GLU A 592 13.54 23.60 4.82
C GLU A 592 14.98 24.17 4.89
N ILE A 593 15.99 23.32 4.69
CA ILE A 593 17.41 23.74 4.68
C ILE A 593 17.67 24.79 3.61
N SER A 594 17.20 24.57 2.39
CA SER A 594 17.37 25.50 1.27
C SER A 594 16.76 26.88 1.55
N LEU A 595 15.63 26.93 2.26
CA LEU A 595 14.98 28.19 2.66
C LEU A 595 15.84 28.94 3.69
N ILE A 596 16.37 28.24 4.69
CA ILE A 596 17.26 28.80 5.71
C ILE A 596 18.55 29.30 5.08
N GLU A 597 19.17 28.53 4.19
CA GLU A 597 20.40 28.92 3.49
C GLU A 597 20.20 30.15 2.60
N LYS A 598 19.03 30.28 1.97
CA LYS A 598 18.73 31.40 1.07
C LYS A 598 18.39 32.71 1.81
N TYR A 599 17.82 32.59 3.01
CA TYR A 599 17.30 33.72 3.80
C TYR A 599 17.72 33.62 5.29
N PRO A 600 18.98 33.46 5.63
CA PRO A 600 19.44 33.24 7.00
C PRO A 600 19.01 34.34 7.97
N GLU A 601 18.89 35.57 7.48
CA GLU A 601 18.51 36.74 8.29
C GLU A 601 17.13 36.65 8.96
N TYR A 602 16.27 35.77 8.49
CA TYR A 602 14.92 35.58 9.08
C TYR A 602 14.85 34.43 10.08
N PHE A 603 15.90 33.60 10.19
CA PHE A 603 15.95 32.36 10.98
C PHE A 603 17.04 32.35 12.07
N GLU A 604 17.76 33.46 12.27
CA GLU A 604 18.86 33.56 13.25
C GLU A 604 18.40 33.24 14.70
N GLU A 605 17.18 33.55 15.09
CA GLU A 605 16.66 33.23 16.43
C GLU A 605 16.31 31.74 16.63
N GLU A 606 16.05 30.99 15.58
CA GLU A 606 15.80 29.55 15.65
C GLU A 606 17.07 28.73 15.70
N VAL A 607 18.18 29.22 15.17
CA VAL A 607 19.51 28.64 15.27
C VAL A 607 20.06 28.80 16.70
N THR A 608 19.72 29.90 17.38
CA THR A 608 20.12 30.18 18.78
C THR A 608 19.25 29.51 19.83
N ALA A 609 18.05 29.04 19.51
CA ALA A 609 17.18 28.32 20.44
C ALA A 609 17.70 26.89 20.82
N TYR A 610 18.85 26.48 20.29
CA TYR A 610 19.57 25.26 20.72
C TYR A 610 20.70 25.53 21.75
N MET A 611 20.84 26.78 22.24
CA MET A 611 21.77 27.12 23.35
C MET A 611 21.09 28.02 24.36
N PRO A 612 21.17 27.77 25.66
CA PRO A 612 20.52 28.59 26.69
C PRO A 612 21.42 29.73 27.18
N GLU A 613 20.78 30.81 27.57
CA GLU A 613 21.13 31.83 28.60
C GLU A 613 21.06 33.29 28.19
N GLU A 614 20.13 33.96 28.87
CA GLU A 614 20.04 35.27 29.50
C GLU A 614 20.64 36.52 28.79
N VAL A 615 19.81 37.59 28.64
CA VAL A 615 19.94 38.91 29.27
C VAL A 615 18.79 39.85 28.86
N GLU A 616 18.34 40.64 29.85
CA GLU A 616 17.20 41.57 29.94
C GLU A 616 17.38 42.88 29.11
N THR A 617 16.22 43.33 28.57
CA THR A 617 15.57 44.69 28.42
C THR A 617 16.43 45.99 28.28
N PRO A 618 15.87 47.17 27.83
CA PRO A 618 14.48 47.59 27.71
C PRO A 618 14.06 48.48 26.50
N GLY A 619 12.82 48.42 26.14
CA GLY A 619 11.82 49.48 25.81
C GLY A 619 12.02 50.55 24.78
N PHE A 620 11.07 50.64 23.85
CA PHE A 620 10.29 51.88 23.58
C PHE A 620 9.02 51.62 22.77
N ILE A 621 8.01 52.35 23.05
CA ILE A 621 6.57 52.25 22.74
C ILE A 621 6.28 52.92 21.39
N LEU A 622 5.42 52.32 20.53
CA LEU A 622 4.42 52.97 19.70
C LEU A 622 3.45 51.95 19.05
N PRO A 623 2.22 52.27 18.64
CA PRO A 623 1.03 51.41 18.68
C PRO A 623 0.87 50.53 17.43
N SER A 624 1.41 49.37 17.49
CA SER A 624 1.10 48.21 16.61
C SER A 624 0.94 46.92 17.43
N LEU A 625 0.42 47.11 18.66
CA LEU A 625 0.44 46.12 19.75
C LEU A 625 -0.42 44.88 19.51
N ASP A 626 -1.39 44.92 18.60
CA ASP A 626 -2.42 43.87 18.56
C ASP A 626 -2.02 42.60 17.78
N ILE A 627 -1.18 42.74 16.78
CA ILE A 627 -0.81 41.59 15.93
C ILE A 627 0.28 40.70 16.60
N ASP A 628 1.25 41.28 17.24
CA ASP A 628 2.34 40.54 17.95
C ASP A 628 1.77 39.78 19.15
N TYR A 629 0.81 40.41 19.89
CA TYR A 629 0.12 39.77 21.00
C TYR A 629 -0.73 38.58 20.50
N LEU A 630 -1.49 38.76 19.42
CA LEU A 630 -2.27 37.70 18.78
C LEU A 630 -1.42 36.54 18.33
N MET A 631 -0.27 36.83 17.73
CA MET A 631 0.67 35.82 17.25
C MET A 631 1.28 35.05 18.43
N LYS A 632 1.82 35.70 19.45
CA LYS A 632 2.36 35.05 20.64
C LYS A 632 1.31 34.24 21.39
N SER A 633 0.10 34.71 21.47
CA SER A 633 -1.02 34.04 22.13
C SER A 633 -1.50 32.83 21.33
N SER A 634 -1.58 32.95 20.01
CA SER A 634 -1.89 31.83 19.12
C SER A 634 -0.81 30.72 19.17
N PHE A 635 0.47 31.09 19.19
CA PHE A 635 1.57 30.15 19.36
C PHE A 635 1.51 29.47 20.74
N ALA A 636 1.24 30.22 21.80
CA ALA A 636 1.14 29.68 23.15
C ALA A 636 0.01 28.65 23.27
N ILE A 637 -1.12 28.86 22.61
CA ILE A 637 -2.24 27.92 22.54
C ILE A 637 -1.87 26.70 21.68
N SER A 638 -1.18 26.89 20.56
CA SER A 638 -0.83 25.80 19.62
C SER A 638 0.26 24.85 20.13
N ALA A 639 1.15 25.32 21.02
CA ALA A 639 2.25 24.56 21.55
C ALA A 639 1.84 23.57 22.66
N GLU A 640 0.64 23.71 23.21
CA GLU A 640 0.18 22.91 24.35
C GLU A 640 -0.57 21.66 23.88
N MET A 641 -0.17 20.49 24.38
CA MET A 641 -0.73 19.19 24.00
C MET A 641 -1.55 18.53 25.11
N GLU A 642 -1.47 19.04 26.34
CA GLU A 642 -2.20 18.52 27.48
C GLU A 642 -3.51 19.29 27.65
N ILE A 643 -4.65 18.60 27.56
CA ILE A 643 -5.99 19.22 27.46
C ILE A 643 -6.26 20.17 28.63
N ASP A 644 -5.95 19.79 29.87
CA ASP A 644 -6.25 20.60 31.06
C ASP A 644 -5.40 21.87 31.12
N ILE A 645 -4.15 21.82 30.68
CA ILE A 645 -3.24 22.96 30.59
C ILE A 645 -3.67 23.85 29.43
N LEU A 646 -4.04 23.26 28.28
CA LEU A 646 -4.52 23.95 27.11
C LEU A 646 -5.80 24.76 27.40
N LEU A 647 -6.78 24.17 28.11
CA LEU A 647 -8.02 24.85 28.52
C LEU A 647 -7.75 26.09 29.37
N LYS A 648 -6.82 25.98 30.31
CA LYS A 648 -6.41 27.14 31.13
C LYS A 648 -5.80 28.23 30.28
N LYS A 649 -4.85 27.86 29.41
CA LYS A 649 -4.12 28.80 28.56
C LYS A 649 -5.01 29.53 27.56
N ILE A 650 -6.00 28.84 26.99
CA ILE A 650 -7.03 29.43 26.13
C ILE A 650 -7.80 30.47 26.90
N MET A 651 -8.26 30.17 28.12
CA MET A 651 -9.04 31.07 28.91
C MET A 651 -8.25 32.31 29.38
N ASP A 652 -6.97 32.12 29.79
CA ASP A 652 -6.11 33.24 30.19
C ASP A 652 -5.89 34.21 29.02
N VAL A 653 -5.51 33.69 27.86
CA VAL A 653 -5.27 34.50 26.66
C VAL A 653 -6.52 35.21 26.18
N VAL A 654 -7.66 34.53 26.18
CA VAL A 654 -8.91 35.10 25.72
C VAL A 654 -9.45 36.20 26.66
N LEU A 655 -9.34 36.03 27.96
CA LEU A 655 -9.76 37.06 28.93
C LEU A 655 -8.88 38.31 28.85
N GLU A 656 -7.56 38.11 28.71
CA GLU A 656 -6.64 39.24 28.55
C GLU A 656 -6.87 40.01 27.25
N ALA A 657 -7.13 39.29 26.15
CA ALA A 657 -7.38 39.89 24.84
C ALA A 657 -8.74 40.59 24.74
N SER A 658 -9.77 40.06 25.40
CA SER A 658 -11.14 40.53 25.25
C SER A 658 -11.56 41.60 26.29
N GLY A 659 -10.85 41.72 27.41
CA GLY A 659 -11.24 42.54 28.54
C GLY A 659 -12.49 42.00 29.28
N ALA A 660 -12.83 40.74 29.10
CA ALA A 660 -13.98 40.12 29.77
C ALA A 660 -13.76 39.98 31.26
N GLN A 661 -14.80 40.18 32.08
CA GLN A 661 -14.77 39.98 33.52
C GLN A 661 -14.87 38.48 33.89
N GLN A 662 -15.69 37.75 33.16
CA GLN A 662 -15.91 36.31 33.33
C GLN A 662 -15.93 35.63 31.98
N GLY A 663 -15.49 34.40 31.94
CA GLY A 663 -15.46 33.55 30.72
C GLY A 663 -15.75 32.10 31.03
N TYR A 664 -16.39 31.44 30.07
CA TYR A 664 -16.71 30.02 30.10
C TYR A 664 -16.38 29.40 28.76
N LEU A 665 -15.65 28.29 28.82
CA LEU A 665 -15.35 27.48 27.66
C LEU A 665 -16.16 26.19 27.72
N LEU A 666 -17.04 26.00 26.75
CA LEU A 666 -17.93 24.87 26.63
C LEU A 666 -17.45 23.98 25.49
N ILE A 667 -17.44 22.64 25.68
CA ILE A 667 -17.09 21.68 24.64
C ILE A 667 -18.27 20.75 24.36
N GLU A 668 -18.50 20.46 23.09
CA GLU A 668 -19.54 19.51 22.65
C GLU A 668 -19.04 18.07 22.83
N GLU A 669 -19.72 17.26 23.68
CA GLU A 669 -19.51 15.83 23.81
C GLU A 669 -20.82 15.06 23.65
N LYS A 670 -20.91 14.25 22.60
CA LYS A 670 -22.05 13.36 22.32
C LYS A 670 -23.41 14.05 22.32
N GLY A 671 -23.49 15.27 21.77
CA GLY A 671 -24.73 16.05 21.70
C GLY A 671 -25.02 16.89 22.94
N ASN A 672 -24.15 16.91 23.94
CA ASN A 672 -24.28 17.73 25.14
C ASN A 672 -23.17 18.80 25.23
N LEU A 673 -23.49 19.97 25.74
CA LEU A 673 -22.51 21.02 26.04
C LEU A 673 -22.04 20.89 27.48
N LEU A 674 -20.73 20.63 27.67
CA LEU A 674 -20.08 20.59 28.96
C LEU A 674 -19.24 21.86 29.17
N VAL A 675 -19.40 22.53 30.27
CA VAL A 675 -18.51 23.61 30.73
C VAL A 675 -17.21 22.93 31.17
N CYS A 676 -16.11 23.19 30.44
CA CYS A 676 -14.79 22.57 30.70
C CYS A 676 -13.81 23.52 31.37
N ALA A 677 -13.98 24.83 31.18
CA ALA A 677 -13.22 25.82 31.94
C ALA A 677 -14.09 27.04 32.27
N GLU A 678 -13.89 27.57 33.47
CA GLU A 678 -14.47 28.82 33.92
C GLU A 678 -13.38 29.77 34.44
N SER A 679 -13.55 31.07 34.20
CA SER A 679 -12.64 32.07 34.70
C SER A 679 -13.38 33.32 35.20
N ASN A 680 -12.81 33.95 36.24
CA ASN A 680 -13.35 35.17 36.84
C ASN A 680 -12.19 36.07 37.34
N ILE A 681 -12.06 37.26 36.78
CA ILE A 681 -11.09 38.28 37.19
C ILE A 681 -11.47 38.77 38.61
N GLY A 682 -10.70 38.42 39.61
CA GLY A 682 -10.94 38.82 41.02
C GLY A 682 -10.94 37.68 42.04
N LYS A 683 -10.79 36.43 41.58
CA LYS A 683 -10.56 35.27 42.48
C LYS A 683 -9.10 34.80 42.45
N LYS A 684 -8.64 34.19 43.55
CA LYS A 684 -7.24 33.76 43.76
C LYS A 684 -6.74 32.70 42.71
N ASP A 685 -7.64 31.94 42.10
CA ASP A 685 -7.41 31.05 40.98
C ASP A 685 -8.20 31.62 39.78
N MET A 686 -7.51 32.32 38.87
CA MET A 686 -8.14 33.02 37.75
C MET A 686 -8.88 32.06 36.83
N VAL A 687 -8.34 30.90 36.51
CA VAL A 687 -8.94 29.90 35.64
C VAL A 687 -9.06 28.55 36.32
N ARG A 688 -10.25 27.98 36.27
CA ARG A 688 -10.55 26.67 36.85
C ARG A 688 -11.08 25.69 35.79
N THR A 689 -10.46 24.53 35.62
CA THR A 689 -11.02 23.43 34.82
C THR A 689 -12.16 22.75 35.59
N VAL A 690 -13.31 22.64 34.93
CA VAL A 690 -14.55 22.08 35.51
C VAL A 690 -15.07 21.05 34.49
N LYS A 691 -15.81 20.04 34.94
CA LYS A 691 -16.51 19.15 34.01
C LYS A 691 -17.97 19.09 34.46
N GLN A 692 -18.76 20.08 34.06
CA GLN A 692 -20.13 20.24 34.47
C GLN A 692 -21.06 20.46 33.29
N ASN A 693 -22.28 19.91 33.32
CA ASN A 693 -23.25 20.13 32.27
C ASN A 693 -23.71 21.60 32.27
N LEU A 694 -23.95 22.18 31.08
CA LEU A 694 -24.49 23.53 30.92
C LEU A 694 -25.75 23.74 31.77
N GLU A 695 -26.63 22.73 31.85
CA GLU A 695 -27.90 22.83 32.59
C GLU A 695 -27.72 23.04 34.09
N ASP A 696 -26.63 22.52 34.65
CA ASP A 696 -26.30 22.61 36.08
C ASP A 696 -25.55 23.90 36.42
N THR A 697 -25.12 24.69 35.42
CA THR A 697 -24.35 25.89 35.60
C THR A 697 -25.28 27.09 35.86
N ARG A 698 -25.02 27.85 36.97
CA ARG A 698 -25.91 28.92 37.45
C ARG A 698 -25.54 30.31 36.91
N ASN A 699 -24.30 30.53 36.51
CA ASN A 699 -23.76 31.86 36.19
C ASN A 699 -23.57 32.13 34.67
N VAL A 700 -24.16 31.35 33.82
CA VAL A 700 -24.10 31.48 32.33
C VAL A 700 -25.51 31.67 31.80
N CYS A 701 -25.67 32.61 30.86
CA CYS A 701 -26.93 32.74 30.14
C CYS A 701 -27.10 31.62 29.12
N LYS A 702 -27.87 30.59 29.48
CA LYS A 702 -28.10 29.40 28.68
C LYS A 702 -28.83 29.75 27.37
N ALA A 703 -29.66 30.74 27.34
CA ALA A 703 -30.38 31.17 26.16
C ALA A 703 -29.41 31.62 25.04
N ILE A 704 -28.39 32.43 25.37
CA ILE A 704 -27.39 32.92 24.43
C ILE A 704 -26.49 31.76 23.95
N VAL A 705 -26.04 30.93 24.88
CA VAL A 705 -25.20 29.77 24.53
C VAL A 705 -25.95 28.82 23.58
N ARG A 706 -27.22 28.51 23.86
CA ARG A 706 -28.06 27.66 23.02
C ARG A 706 -28.35 28.26 21.64
N TYR A 707 -28.48 29.57 21.57
CA TYR A 707 -28.62 30.27 20.29
C TYR A 707 -27.38 30.05 19.43
N VAL A 708 -26.20 30.38 19.94
CA VAL A 708 -24.92 30.17 19.25
C VAL A 708 -24.71 28.69 18.89
N TYR A 709 -25.11 27.77 19.76
CA TYR A 709 -25.02 26.31 19.49
C TYR A 709 -25.85 25.87 18.28
N ARG A 710 -27.05 26.46 18.11
CA ARG A 710 -27.96 26.10 17.01
C ARG A 710 -27.64 26.79 15.71
N THR A 711 -27.26 28.08 15.78
CA THR A 711 -27.07 28.93 14.59
C THR A 711 -25.62 28.88 14.07
N GLY A 712 -24.65 28.66 14.96
CA GLY A 712 -23.24 28.84 14.66
C GLY A 712 -22.86 30.32 14.46
N GLU A 713 -23.72 31.27 14.83
CA GLU A 713 -23.48 32.68 14.67
C GLU A 713 -22.92 33.30 15.95
N THR A 714 -22.01 34.26 15.80
CA THR A 714 -21.44 35.03 16.90
C THR A 714 -22.49 36.02 17.47
N VAL A 715 -22.62 36.08 18.79
CA VAL A 715 -23.49 37.05 19.48
C VAL A 715 -22.62 38.07 20.19
N ILE A 716 -22.84 39.36 19.88
CA ILE A 716 -22.20 40.52 20.52
C ILE A 716 -23.30 41.42 21.04
N LEU A 717 -23.33 41.70 22.36
CA LEU A 717 -24.30 42.58 22.99
C LEU A 717 -23.55 43.67 23.75
N ALA A 718 -23.84 44.92 23.40
CA ALA A 718 -23.25 46.09 24.03
C ALA A 718 -23.80 46.29 25.45
N ASN A 719 -25.13 46.16 25.60
CA ASN A 719 -25.84 46.06 26.88
C ASN A 719 -26.98 45.04 26.76
N ALA A 720 -26.72 43.80 27.25
CA ALA A 720 -27.65 42.69 27.10
C ALA A 720 -28.98 42.90 27.86
N SER A 721 -29.00 43.74 28.92
CA SER A 721 -30.19 44.05 29.74
C SER A 721 -31.11 45.10 29.12
N GLU A 722 -30.61 45.92 28.19
CA GLU A 722 -31.34 47.03 27.62
C GLU A 722 -31.56 46.91 26.11
N GLU A 723 -30.65 46.17 25.39
CA GLU A 723 -30.66 46.10 23.94
C GLU A 723 -30.63 44.63 23.43
N GLY A 724 -31.18 44.41 22.24
CA GLY A 724 -31.07 43.13 21.50
C GLY A 724 -32.20 42.15 21.82
N GLU A 725 -32.13 40.97 21.14
CA GLU A 725 -33.19 39.94 21.21
C GLU A 725 -33.28 39.25 22.58
N PHE A 726 -32.26 39.35 23.41
CA PHE A 726 -32.18 38.68 24.71
C PHE A 726 -32.56 39.57 25.92
N LYS A 727 -32.93 40.88 25.73
CA LYS A 727 -33.18 41.82 26.81
C LYS A 727 -34.27 41.37 27.79
N ASP A 728 -35.31 40.72 27.29
CA ASP A 728 -36.46 40.29 28.10
C ASP A 728 -36.23 38.85 28.69
N ASN A 729 -35.05 38.29 28.48
CA ASN A 729 -34.75 36.95 29.00
C ASN A 729 -34.48 36.98 30.51
N LEU A 730 -35.16 36.11 31.25
CA LEU A 730 -35.10 36.06 32.71
C LEU A 730 -33.66 35.86 33.25
N GLU A 731 -32.82 35.06 32.56
CA GLU A 731 -31.43 34.84 32.94
C GLU A 731 -30.59 36.11 32.75
N VAL A 732 -30.80 36.87 31.65
CA VAL A 732 -30.10 38.12 31.36
C VAL A 732 -30.42 39.16 32.45
N GLN A 733 -31.69 39.28 32.82
CA GLN A 733 -32.16 40.23 33.85
C GLN A 733 -31.70 39.82 35.25
N THR A 734 -31.75 38.50 35.57
CA THR A 734 -31.36 37.98 36.90
C THR A 734 -29.85 38.10 37.12
N LEU A 735 -29.06 37.85 36.06
CA LEU A 735 -27.59 37.96 36.11
C LEU A 735 -27.09 39.40 35.92
N GLN A 736 -27.97 40.34 35.60
CA GLN A 736 -27.66 41.75 35.34
C GLN A 736 -26.54 41.89 34.29
N LEU A 737 -26.66 41.16 33.17
CA LEU A 737 -25.65 41.11 32.12
C LEU A 737 -25.61 42.45 31.39
N ARG A 738 -24.44 43.06 31.31
CA ARG A 738 -24.20 44.28 30.53
C ARG A 738 -23.60 43.91 29.18
N SER A 739 -22.30 43.73 29.07
CA SER A 739 -21.70 43.38 27.80
C SER A 739 -21.47 41.87 27.71
N VAL A 740 -21.86 41.24 26.56
CA VAL A 740 -21.73 39.80 26.32
C VAL A 740 -21.14 39.55 24.94
N LEU A 741 -20.16 38.62 24.87
CA LEU A 741 -19.61 38.07 23.64
C LEU A 741 -19.69 36.57 23.70
N CYS A 742 -20.39 35.95 22.74
CA CYS A 742 -20.49 34.50 22.66
C CYS A 742 -20.10 34.02 21.26
N LEU A 743 -19.05 33.18 21.18
CA LEU A 743 -18.40 32.77 19.95
C LEU A 743 -18.48 31.25 19.77
N PRO A 744 -18.82 30.74 18.58
CA PRO A 744 -18.71 29.33 18.28
C PRO A 744 -17.24 28.94 18.00
N LEU A 745 -16.79 27.81 18.54
CA LEU A 745 -15.52 27.18 18.21
C LEU A 745 -15.74 26.19 17.08
N ILE A 746 -15.44 26.62 15.87
CA ILE A 746 -15.73 25.84 14.66
C ILE A 746 -14.42 25.37 14.02
N LYS A 747 -14.33 24.07 13.71
CA LYS A 747 -13.29 23.47 12.86
C LYS A 747 -13.96 22.69 11.74
N GLN A 748 -13.62 23.01 10.48
CA GLN A 748 -14.13 22.29 9.30
C GLN A 748 -15.67 22.18 9.26
N SER A 749 -16.37 23.28 9.51
CA SER A 749 -17.83 23.35 9.57
C SER A 749 -18.48 22.50 10.68
N ARG A 750 -17.69 21.94 11.60
CA ARG A 750 -18.18 21.26 12.78
C ARG A 750 -17.97 22.11 14.00
N LEU A 751 -19.04 22.32 14.79
CA LEU A 751 -18.96 22.97 16.09
C LEU A 751 -18.27 22.01 17.08
N ILE A 752 -17.18 22.48 17.68
CA ILE A 752 -16.40 21.75 18.69
C ILE A 752 -16.79 22.21 20.09
N GLY A 753 -17.13 23.49 20.22
CA GLY A 753 -17.47 24.08 21.49
C GLY A 753 -17.96 25.52 21.35
N ILE A 754 -18.11 26.20 22.46
CA ILE A 754 -18.55 27.57 22.54
C ILE A 754 -17.69 28.31 23.57
N LEU A 755 -17.29 29.53 23.25
CA LEU A 755 -16.65 30.48 24.14
C LEU A 755 -17.66 31.56 24.52
N TYR A 756 -17.98 31.63 25.79
CA TYR A 756 -18.92 32.62 26.36
C TYR A 756 -18.17 33.58 27.27
N LEU A 757 -18.23 34.88 27.00
CA LEU A 757 -17.55 35.94 27.71
C LEU A 757 -18.57 37.00 28.14
N GLU A 758 -18.42 37.49 29.35
CA GLU A 758 -19.31 38.53 29.86
C GLU A 758 -18.58 39.58 30.72
N ASN A 759 -19.16 40.77 30.72
CA ASN A 759 -18.79 41.84 31.64
C ASN A 759 -20.05 42.43 32.24
N ARG A 760 -20.15 42.46 33.59
CA ARG A 760 -21.30 42.97 34.34
C ARG A 760 -21.08 44.38 34.93
N LEU A 761 -19.85 44.89 34.77
CA LEU A 761 -19.46 46.19 35.35
C LEU A 761 -19.59 47.31 34.35
N SER A 762 -19.33 47.04 33.08
CA SER A 762 -19.26 48.08 32.03
C SER A 762 -20.06 47.68 30.80
N ASP A 763 -20.65 48.63 30.14
CA ASP A 763 -21.31 48.49 28.84
C ASP A 763 -20.26 48.64 27.72
N MET A 764 -20.55 48.13 26.52
CA MET A 764 -19.73 48.28 25.31
C MET A 764 -18.28 47.77 25.45
N VAL A 765 -18.04 46.76 26.31
CA VAL A 765 -16.69 46.19 26.49
C VAL A 765 -16.24 45.47 25.24
N PHE A 766 -17.13 44.77 24.55
CA PHE A 766 -16.82 44.03 23.36
C PHE A 766 -17.08 44.84 22.10
N THR A 767 -16.06 45.55 21.59
CA THR A 767 -16.10 46.24 20.31
C THR A 767 -16.01 45.23 19.14
N SER A 768 -16.39 45.65 17.93
CA SER A 768 -16.29 44.82 16.72
C SER A 768 -14.85 44.40 16.43
N GLU A 769 -13.84 45.18 16.83
CA GLU A 769 -12.42 44.83 16.66
C GLU A 769 -11.99 43.78 17.69
N GLN A 770 -12.37 43.96 18.97
CA GLN A 770 -12.08 42.96 20.01
C GLN A 770 -12.80 41.63 19.75
N ALA A 771 -14.02 41.66 19.22
CA ALA A 771 -14.76 40.48 18.85
C ALA A 771 -14.03 39.70 17.72
N LYS A 772 -13.57 40.39 16.65
CA LYS A 772 -12.77 39.76 15.57
C LYS A 772 -11.46 39.18 16.08
N MET A 773 -10.77 39.89 16.98
CA MET A 773 -9.54 39.40 17.61
C MET A 773 -9.80 38.13 18.42
N THR A 774 -10.85 38.14 19.23
CA THR A 774 -11.27 37.00 20.04
C THR A 774 -11.72 35.82 19.17
N GLU A 775 -12.37 36.09 18.03
CA GLU A 775 -12.78 35.06 17.05
C GLU A 775 -11.59 34.36 16.41
N LEU A 776 -10.50 35.09 16.10
CA LEU A 776 -9.26 34.49 15.61
C LEU A 776 -8.63 33.56 16.66
N LEU A 777 -8.58 34.03 17.93
CA LEU A 777 -8.07 33.18 19.03
C LEU A 777 -8.98 31.99 19.30
N ALA A 778 -10.29 32.15 19.20
CA ALA A 778 -11.28 31.08 19.32
C ALA A 778 -11.12 30.02 18.22
N SER A 779 -10.85 30.44 16.99
CA SER A 779 -10.58 29.52 15.88
C SER A 779 -9.30 28.70 16.10
N GLN A 780 -8.24 29.33 16.61
CA GLN A 780 -7.00 28.64 16.96
C GLN A 780 -7.18 27.71 18.16
N ALA A 781 -7.96 28.12 19.14
CA ALA A 781 -8.32 27.29 20.28
C ALA A 781 -9.08 26.02 19.85
N ALA A 782 -10.02 26.15 18.92
CA ALA A 782 -10.75 25.02 18.35
C ALA A 782 -9.82 23.99 17.68
N ILE A 783 -8.85 24.47 16.90
CA ILE A 783 -7.87 23.59 16.24
C ILE A 783 -7.01 22.86 17.28
N SER A 784 -6.50 23.59 18.26
CA SER A 784 -5.60 23.04 19.28
C SER A 784 -6.30 22.03 20.20
N LEU A 785 -7.54 22.31 20.59
CA LEU A 785 -8.37 21.40 21.40
C LEU A 785 -8.63 20.08 20.68
N GLU A 786 -8.98 20.12 19.41
CA GLU A 786 -9.21 18.90 18.64
C GLU A 786 -7.92 18.11 18.43
N ASN A 787 -6.80 18.77 18.18
CA ASN A 787 -5.50 18.11 18.04
C ASN A 787 -5.08 17.43 19.36
N ALA A 788 -5.24 18.08 20.51
CA ALA A 788 -4.97 17.51 21.82
C ALA A 788 -5.87 16.29 22.11
N ARG A 789 -7.15 16.35 21.73
CA ARG A 789 -8.11 15.25 21.85
C ARG A 789 -7.74 14.05 20.97
N LEU A 790 -7.32 14.30 19.72
CA LEU A 790 -6.86 13.24 18.82
C LEU A 790 -5.59 12.55 19.33
N LEU A 791 -4.64 13.33 19.86
CA LEU A 791 -3.42 12.80 20.46
C LEU A 791 -3.70 11.93 21.70
N ASP A 792 -4.64 12.34 22.56
CA ASP A 792 -5.06 11.53 23.72
C ASP A 792 -5.71 10.20 23.27
N GLN A 793 -6.56 10.25 22.22
CA GLN A 793 -7.15 9.05 21.64
C GLN A 793 -6.10 8.12 21.01
N MET A 794 -5.12 8.68 20.31
CA MET A 794 -4.00 7.90 19.74
C MET A 794 -3.17 7.21 20.82
N LYS A 795 -2.80 7.93 21.88
CA LYS A 795 -2.07 7.34 23.03
C LYS A 795 -2.83 6.18 23.69
N LYS A 796 -4.16 6.33 23.84
CA LYS A 796 -5.01 5.25 24.38
C LYS A 796 -5.05 4.02 23.47
N LYS A 797 -5.17 4.23 22.14
CA LYS A 797 -5.12 3.13 21.16
C LYS A 797 -3.76 2.46 21.11
N GLU A 798 -2.68 3.23 21.16
CA GLU A 798 -1.32 2.68 21.21
C GLU A 798 -1.13 1.80 22.45
N GLY A 799 -1.63 2.24 23.62
CA GLY A 799 -1.63 1.43 24.83
C GLY A 799 -2.37 0.10 24.65
N GLN A 800 -3.57 0.13 24.06
CA GLN A 800 -4.36 -1.08 23.78
C GLN A 800 -3.65 -2.03 22.79
N ILE A 801 -2.99 -1.48 21.75
CA ILE A 801 -2.23 -2.28 20.78
C ILE A 801 -1.03 -2.94 21.45
N LYS A 802 -0.28 -2.22 22.32
CA LYS A 802 0.85 -2.78 23.07
C LYS A 802 0.41 -3.90 24.02
N GLU A 803 -0.74 -3.74 24.66
CA GLU A 803 -1.30 -4.77 25.55
C GLU A 803 -1.73 -6.01 24.76
N SER A 804 -2.43 -5.83 23.65
CA SER A 804 -2.82 -6.94 22.76
C SER A 804 -1.60 -7.66 22.14
N LEU A 805 -0.55 -6.92 21.80
CA LEU A 805 0.70 -7.51 21.32
C LEU A 805 1.34 -8.39 22.40
N ARG A 806 1.39 -7.89 23.63
CA ARG A 806 1.94 -8.63 24.77
C ARG A 806 1.15 -9.92 25.06
N GLU A 807 -0.19 -9.86 24.97
CA GLU A 807 -1.03 -11.06 25.10
C GLU A 807 -0.72 -12.09 24.02
N LYS A 808 -0.56 -11.65 22.76
CA LYS A 808 -0.19 -12.54 21.65
C LYS A 808 1.19 -13.17 21.82
N GLU A 809 2.17 -12.44 22.33
CA GLU A 809 3.49 -12.97 22.63
C GLU A 809 3.43 -14.05 23.73
N VAL A 810 2.61 -13.84 24.77
CA VAL A 810 2.40 -14.84 25.82
C VAL A 810 1.74 -16.10 25.27
N LEU A 811 0.73 -15.93 24.41
CA LEU A 811 0.04 -17.07 23.78
C LEU A 811 0.98 -17.86 22.85
N LEU A 812 1.83 -17.19 22.08
CA LEU A 812 2.83 -17.87 21.24
C LEU A 812 3.83 -18.67 22.08
N LYS A 813 4.31 -18.13 23.18
CA LYS A 813 5.17 -18.85 24.11
C LYS A 813 4.47 -20.09 24.68
N GLU A 814 3.22 -19.97 25.06
CA GLU A 814 2.42 -21.10 25.56
C GLU A 814 2.22 -22.18 24.49
N ILE A 815 1.99 -21.79 23.23
CA ILE A 815 1.89 -22.74 22.12
C ILE A 815 3.21 -23.53 21.95
N HIS A 816 4.35 -22.86 21.91
CA HIS A 816 5.64 -23.53 21.78
C HIS A 816 5.92 -24.44 22.97
N HIS A 817 5.55 -24.03 24.18
CA HIS A 817 5.67 -24.87 25.38
C HIS A 817 4.79 -26.14 25.27
N ARG A 818 3.56 -26.01 24.81
CA ARG A 818 2.65 -27.15 24.60
C ARG A 818 3.15 -28.08 23.51
N VAL A 819 3.67 -27.56 22.39
CA VAL A 819 4.26 -28.36 21.33
C VAL A 819 5.45 -29.16 21.86
N LYS A 820 6.37 -28.52 22.60
CA LYS A 820 7.47 -29.21 23.29
C LYS A 820 6.97 -30.36 24.19
N ASN A 821 5.96 -30.08 25.05
CA ASN A 821 5.40 -31.07 25.94
C ASN A 821 4.77 -32.26 25.20
N ASN A 822 4.06 -31.99 24.12
CA ASN A 822 3.47 -33.04 23.28
C ASN A 822 4.55 -33.90 22.60
N LEU A 823 5.63 -33.28 22.12
CA LEU A 823 6.76 -34.01 21.52
C LEU A 823 7.50 -34.85 22.57
N GLN A 824 7.63 -34.40 23.81
CA GLN A 824 8.21 -35.15 24.92
C GLN A 824 7.33 -36.37 25.31
N ILE A 825 5.99 -36.23 25.26
CA ILE A 825 5.07 -37.34 25.51
C ILE A 825 5.26 -38.39 24.38
N ILE A 826 5.33 -37.95 23.12
CA ILE A 826 5.54 -38.86 21.98
C ILE A 826 6.88 -39.59 22.11
N SER A 827 7.97 -38.87 22.43
CA SER A 827 9.29 -39.48 22.68
C SER A 827 9.25 -40.53 23.82
N SER A 828 8.51 -40.25 24.89
CA SER A 828 8.31 -41.17 25.99
C SER A 828 7.51 -42.39 25.61
N LEU A 829 6.50 -42.26 24.75
CA LEU A 829 5.72 -43.37 24.19
C LEU A 829 6.60 -44.27 23.31
N PHE A 830 7.47 -43.71 22.47
CA PHE A 830 8.42 -44.52 21.69
C PHE A 830 9.37 -45.32 22.58
N ARG A 831 9.87 -44.71 23.63
CA ARG A 831 10.73 -45.41 24.63
C ARG A 831 10.00 -46.57 25.32
N LEU A 832 8.75 -46.36 25.71
CA LEU A 832 7.94 -47.43 26.34
C LEU A 832 7.60 -48.54 25.37
N GLN A 833 7.31 -48.25 24.11
CA GLN A 833 7.05 -49.25 23.11
C GLN A 833 8.29 -50.03 22.72
N SER A 834 9.44 -49.39 22.60
CA SER A 834 10.71 -50.05 22.29
C SER A 834 11.12 -51.11 23.36
N ALA A 835 10.71 -50.90 24.65
CA ALA A 835 10.96 -51.85 25.71
C ALA A 835 10.15 -53.17 25.60
N HIS A 836 9.09 -53.21 24.78
CA HIS A 836 8.23 -54.37 24.56
C HIS A 836 8.52 -55.14 23.25
N ILE A 837 9.39 -54.61 22.40
CA ILE A 837 9.78 -55.17 21.13
C ILE A 837 10.95 -56.14 21.34
N LYS A 838 10.92 -57.32 20.68
CA LYS A 838 11.96 -58.35 20.81
C LYS A 838 12.93 -58.37 19.61
N ASP A 839 12.54 -57.76 18.49
CA ASP A 839 13.37 -57.69 17.29
C ASP A 839 14.33 -56.51 17.42
N GLU A 840 15.62 -56.73 17.32
CA GLU A 840 16.66 -55.70 17.44
C GLU A 840 16.55 -54.64 16.34
N HIS A 841 16.13 -55.02 15.15
CA HIS A 841 15.94 -54.08 14.03
C HIS A 841 14.76 -53.12 14.27
N ASP A 842 13.66 -53.65 14.79
CA ASP A 842 12.50 -52.84 15.13
C ASP A 842 12.79 -51.86 16.30
N ILE A 843 13.57 -52.32 17.31
CA ILE A 843 14.03 -51.48 18.42
C ILE A 843 14.86 -50.30 17.88
N GLU A 844 15.69 -50.51 16.89
CA GLU A 844 16.53 -49.47 16.30
C GLU A 844 15.68 -48.42 15.56
N ILE A 845 14.67 -48.84 14.81
CA ILE A 845 13.69 -47.92 14.14
C ILE A 845 12.98 -47.04 15.17
N PHE A 846 12.56 -47.60 16.32
CA PHE A 846 11.93 -46.82 17.36
C PHE A 846 12.89 -45.80 18.01
N LYS A 847 14.14 -46.15 18.24
CA LYS A 847 15.19 -45.25 18.74
C LYS A 847 15.48 -44.10 17.78
N GLU A 848 15.53 -44.37 16.48
CA GLU A 848 15.68 -43.33 15.44
C GLU A 848 14.51 -42.39 15.43
N SER A 849 13.28 -42.91 15.48
CA SER A 849 12.06 -42.09 15.53
C SER A 849 12.02 -41.23 16.81
N GLN A 850 12.44 -41.77 17.94
CA GLN A 850 12.56 -41.02 19.20
C GLN A 850 13.59 -39.89 19.08
N SER A 851 14.76 -40.15 18.44
CA SER A 851 15.80 -39.13 18.24
C SER A 851 15.28 -37.95 17.38
N ARG A 852 14.54 -38.25 16.32
CA ARG A 852 13.92 -37.20 15.44
C ARG A 852 12.93 -36.34 16.19
N VAL A 853 12.03 -36.94 16.97
CA VAL A 853 11.05 -36.21 17.79
C VAL A 853 11.73 -35.36 18.85
N SER A 854 12.78 -35.88 19.48
CA SER A 854 13.56 -35.12 20.48
C SER A 854 14.31 -33.94 19.86
N SER A 855 14.83 -34.09 18.64
CA SER A 855 15.45 -32.99 17.87
C SER A 855 14.46 -31.85 17.60
N MET A 856 13.22 -32.17 17.22
CA MET A 856 12.16 -31.18 17.06
C MET A 856 11.78 -30.50 18.37
N ALA A 857 11.74 -31.26 19.46
CA ALA A 857 11.43 -30.70 20.80
C ALA A 857 12.48 -29.69 21.25
N LEU A 858 13.77 -29.93 20.96
CA LEU A 858 14.88 -29.01 21.25
C LEU A 858 14.76 -27.67 20.48
N ILE A 859 14.26 -27.69 19.25
CA ILE A 859 14.02 -26.46 18.47
C ILE A 859 12.95 -25.62 19.15
N HIS A 860 11.81 -26.23 19.52
CA HIS A 860 10.74 -25.51 20.21
C HIS A 860 11.17 -25.00 21.58
N GLU A 861 12.09 -25.68 22.26
CA GLU A 861 12.69 -25.21 23.50
C GLU A 861 13.61 -24.00 23.28
N SER A 862 14.43 -24.03 22.26
CA SER A 862 15.33 -22.92 21.91
C SER A 862 14.56 -21.67 21.52
N LEU A 863 13.42 -21.80 20.82
CA LEU A 863 12.50 -20.69 20.54
C LEU A 863 11.89 -20.09 21.80
N TYR A 864 11.48 -20.93 22.72
CA TYR A 864 10.89 -20.45 23.99
C TYR A 864 11.90 -19.63 24.83
N GLN A 865 13.19 -19.94 24.76
CA GLN A 865 14.26 -19.23 25.47
C GLN A 865 14.78 -18.00 24.71
N SER A 866 14.44 -17.84 23.45
CA SER A 866 14.87 -16.70 22.62
C SER A 866 14.14 -15.40 23.00
N LYS A 867 14.84 -14.27 22.89
CA LYS A 867 14.25 -12.92 22.99
C LYS A 867 13.39 -12.57 21.77
N ASP A 868 13.69 -13.16 20.63
CA ASP A 868 12.92 -13.03 19.38
C ASP A 868 12.32 -14.39 19.04
N LEU A 869 11.00 -14.53 19.18
CA LEU A 869 10.25 -15.77 18.92
C LEU A 869 10.26 -16.23 17.45
N ALA A 870 10.76 -15.40 16.55
CA ALA A 870 10.83 -15.71 15.11
C ALA A 870 12.21 -16.24 14.69
N LYS A 871 13.24 -16.18 15.52
CA LYS A 871 14.62 -16.50 15.18
C LYS A 871 15.30 -17.39 16.20
N ILE A 872 15.95 -18.45 15.72
CA ILE A 872 16.69 -19.43 16.50
C ILE A 872 18.19 -19.17 16.37
N ASP A 873 18.91 -19.06 17.47
CA ASP A 873 20.36 -19.16 17.51
C ASP A 873 20.76 -20.61 17.14
N PHE A 874 21.12 -20.76 15.86
CA PHE A 874 21.37 -22.10 15.31
C PHE A 874 22.68 -22.72 15.85
N THR A 875 23.61 -21.90 16.32
CA THR A 875 24.85 -22.35 16.94
C THR A 875 24.59 -23.03 18.29
N GLU A 876 23.81 -22.36 19.15
CA GLU A 876 23.44 -22.92 20.47
C GLU A 876 22.56 -24.16 20.33
N TYR A 877 21.59 -24.11 19.40
CA TYR A 877 20.74 -25.26 19.09
C TYR A 877 21.57 -26.49 18.63
N THR A 878 22.49 -26.31 17.66
CA THR A 878 23.31 -27.41 17.13
C THR A 878 24.17 -28.04 18.22
N LYS A 879 24.76 -27.24 19.14
CA LYS A 879 25.52 -27.75 20.30
C LYS A 879 24.66 -28.62 21.20
N LYS A 880 23.42 -28.20 21.50
CA LYS A 880 22.46 -28.98 22.32
C LYS A 880 22.04 -30.28 21.63
N LEU A 881 21.74 -30.20 20.33
CA LEU A 881 21.36 -31.38 19.53
C LEU A 881 22.45 -32.43 19.52
N VAL A 882 23.67 -32.01 19.25
CA VAL A 882 24.82 -32.92 19.15
C VAL A 882 25.18 -33.52 20.50
N ALA A 883 25.11 -32.74 21.59
CA ALA A 883 25.30 -33.29 22.95
C ALA A 883 24.24 -34.35 23.26
N TYR A 884 22.98 -34.11 22.86
CA TYR A 884 21.90 -35.10 23.03
C TYR A 884 22.22 -36.42 22.24
N LEU A 885 22.66 -36.30 20.98
CA LEU A 885 22.99 -37.45 20.16
C LEU A 885 24.12 -38.29 20.75
N LEU A 886 25.22 -37.65 21.20
CA LEU A 886 26.33 -38.37 21.85
C LEU A 886 25.87 -39.14 23.12
N SER A 887 25.02 -38.50 23.92
CA SER A 887 24.48 -39.18 25.13
C SER A 887 23.56 -40.36 24.79
N SER A 888 22.80 -40.24 23.67
CA SER A 888 21.85 -41.28 23.23
C SER A 888 22.54 -42.56 22.72
N TYR A 889 23.72 -42.40 22.14
CA TYR A 889 24.51 -43.53 21.59
C TYR A 889 25.57 -44.06 22.57
N ALA A 890 25.58 -43.60 23.85
CA ALA A 890 26.50 -43.98 24.91
C ALA A 890 28.00 -43.90 24.50
N ILE A 891 28.36 -42.94 23.67
CA ILE A 891 29.73 -42.72 23.22
C ILE A 891 30.42 -41.75 24.16
N TYR A 892 31.56 -42.18 24.72
CA TYR A 892 32.35 -41.36 25.66
C TYR A 892 33.23 -40.36 24.88
N PRO A 893 33.42 -39.12 25.39
CA PRO A 893 34.23 -38.08 24.74
C PRO A 893 35.69 -38.44 24.43
N GLU A 894 36.18 -39.55 24.98
CA GLU A 894 37.55 -40.04 24.78
C GLU A 894 37.75 -40.78 23.42
N THR A 895 36.64 -41.21 22.81
CA THR A 895 36.68 -42.00 21.58
C THR A 895 36.27 -41.21 20.34
N THR A 896 35.42 -40.19 20.45
CA THR A 896 34.95 -39.38 19.32
C THR A 896 34.99 -37.90 19.65
N THR A 897 35.71 -37.11 18.88
CA THR A 897 35.78 -35.65 18.99
C THR A 897 34.84 -34.98 18.05
N LEU A 898 34.17 -33.90 18.54
CA LEU A 898 33.26 -33.06 17.76
C LEU A 898 33.89 -31.71 17.54
N ASP A 899 33.78 -31.22 16.31
CA ASP A 899 34.24 -29.92 15.87
C ASP A 899 33.07 -29.18 15.22
N ILE A 900 32.52 -28.11 15.89
CA ILE A 900 31.38 -27.37 15.43
C ILE A 900 31.85 -25.95 15.10
N SER A 901 31.74 -25.57 13.84
CA SER A 901 32.10 -24.24 13.31
C SER A 901 30.91 -23.65 12.58
N ILE A 902 30.13 -22.87 13.28
CA ILE A 902 28.92 -22.20 12.76
C ILE A 902 29.12 -20.70 12.94
N ASP A 903 28.95 -19.93 11.86
CA ASP A 903 28.89 -18.47 11.92
C ASP A 903 27.70 -18.02 12.81
N ASP A 904 27.68 -16.76 13.28
CA ASP A 904 26.56 -16.21 14.07
C ASP A 904 25.28 -16.12 13.21
N ILE A 905 24.66 -17.28 12.97
CA ILE A 905 23.51 -17.43 12.08
C ILE A 905 22.24 -17.65 12.87
N PHE A 906 21.26 -16.77 12.63
CA PHE A 906 19.91 -16.90 13.14
C PHE A 906 18.98 -17.40 12.05
N LEU A 907 18.31 -18.53 12.29
CA LEU A 907 17.38 -19.15 11.32
C LEU A 907 15.92 -19.05 11.78
N GLY A 908 15.02 -18.87 10.83
CA GLY A 908 13.59 -19.04 11.05
C GLY A 908 13.25 -20.54 11.29
N ILE A 909 12.13 -20.81 11.95
CA ILE A 909 11.69 -22.18 12.32
C ILE A 909 11.57 -23.09 11.09
N ASP A 910 11.13 -22.54 9.96
CA ASP A 910 10.93 -23.28 8.69
C ASP A 910 12.23 -23.79 8.07
N VAL A 911 13.36 -23.18 8.40
CA VAL A 911 14.71 -23.58 7.94
C VAL A 911 15.42 -24.37 9.04
N ALA A 912 15.27 -23.98 10.28
CA ALA A 912 15.97 -24.61 11.41
C ALA A 912 15.52 -26.06 11.65
N ILE A 913 14.20 -26.37 11.51
CA ILE A 913 13.70 -27.75 11.67
C ILE A 913 14.30 -28.69 10.62
N PRO A 914 14.22 -28.42 9.31
CA PRO A 914 14.88 -29.27 8.32
C PRO A 914 16.39 -29.40 8.52
N CYS A 915 17.11 -28.31 8.82
CA CYS A 915 18.55 -28.34 9.07
C CYS A 915 18.90 -29.21 10.29
N GLY A 916 18.14 -29.06 11.39
CA GLY A 916 18.34 -29.87 12.60
C GLY A 916 18.10 -31.36 12.36
N LEU A 917 17.08 -31.74 11.58
CA LEU A 917 16.83 -33.12 11.22
C LEU A 917 17.91 -33.69 10.28
N ILE A 918 18.41 -32.90 9.33
CA ILE A 918 19.56 -33.30 8.47
C ILE A 918 20.79 -33.57 9.33
N ILE A 919 21.12 -32.65 10.27
CA ILE A 919 22.25 -32.85 11.18
C ILE A 919 22.03 -34.11 12.02
N ASN A 920 20.82 -34.31 12.55
CA ASN A 920 20.48 -35.51 13.32
C ASN A 920 20.75 -36.82 12.53
N GLU A 921 20.27 -36.90 11.28
CA GLU A 921 20.46 -38.10 10.44
C GLU A 921 21.92 -38.33 10.08
N LEU A 922 22.62 -37.29 9.62
CA LEU A 922 24.02 -37.43 9.18
C LEU A 922 24.96 -37.75 10.33
N VAL A 923 24.79 -37.09 11.49
CA VAL A 923 25.60 -37.36 12.70
C VAL A 923 25.28 -38.75 13.27
N SER A 924 24.01 -39.15 13.34
CA SER A 924 23.63 -40.51 13.77
C SER A 924 24.24 -41.57 12.90
N ASN A 925 24.23 -41.38 11.56
CA ASN A 925 24.86 -42.31 10.64
C ASN A 925 26.39 -42.40 10.84
N SER A 926 27.04 -41.26 11.07
CA SER A 926 28.48 -41.25 11.38
C SER A 926 28.78 -41.97 12.71
N LEU A 927 27.96 -41.77 13.75
CA LEU A 927 28.14 -42.45 15.04
C LEU A 927 27.92 -43.98 14.96
N LYS A 928 26.99 -44.45 14.10
CA LYS A 928 26.68 -45.86 13.94
C LYS A 928 27.66 -46.61 13.02
N HIS A 929 28.10 -45.95 11.95
CA HIS A 929 28.71 -46.67 10.83
C HIS A 929 30.16 -46.25 10.54
N ALA A 930 30.58 -45.04 10.93
CA ALA A 930 31.88 -44.52 10.52
C ALA A 930 33.03 -45.00 11.40
N PHE A 931 32.79 -45.38 12.66
CA PHE A 931 33.85 -45.68 13.64
C PHE A 931 33.71 -47.11 14.23
N PRO A 932 34.22 -48.15 13.54
CA PRO A 932 34.33 -49.50 14.11
C PRO A 932 35.18 -49.50 15.40
N GLU A 933 34.99 -50.49 16.27
CA GLU A 933 35.66 -50.60 17.60
C GLU A 933 37.17 -50.32 17.51
N GLY A 934 37.62 -49.32 18.32
CA GLY A 934 39.01 -48.91 18.47
C GLY A 934 39.54 -47.76 17.64
N ILE A 935 38.74 -47.17 16.76
CA ILE A 935 39.14 -46.00 15.94
C ILE A 935 38.71 -44.68 16.65
N LYS A 936 39.70 -43.78 16.86
CA LYS A 936 39.37 -42.41 17.32
C LYS A 936 38.69 -41.63 16.18
N GLY A 937 37.44 -41.30 16.38
CA GLY A 937 36.60 -40.59 15.42
C GLY A 937 36.66 -39.07 15.56
N LYS A 938 36.52 -38.38 14.43
CA LYS A 938 36.23 -36.91 14.41
C LYS A 938 35.07 -36.61 13.50
N ILE A 939 34.03 -35.97 14.03
CA ILE A 939 32.90 -35.48 13.27
C ILE A 939 32.99 -33.94 13.27
N ARG A 940 32.84 -33.31 12.08
CA ARG A 940 32.83 -31.86 11.92
C ARG A 940 31.52 -31.40 11.31
N ILE A 941 30.96 -30.35 11.89
CA ILE A 941 29.75 -29.69 11.42
C ILE A 941 30.10 -28.22 11.18
N GLU A 942 29.91 -27.76 9.96
CA GLU A 942 30.15 -26.36 9.58
C GLU A 942 28.91 -25.76 8.92
N LEU A 943 28.59 -24.51 9.27
CA LEU A 943 27.53 -23.72 8.60
C LEU A 943 28.03 -22.30 8.36
N HIS A 944 28.16 -21.95 7.09
CA HIS A 944 28.74 -20.67 6.67
C HIS A 944 27.88 -20.02 5.59
N MET A 945 27.99 -18.69 5.45
CA MET A 945 27.52 -18.00 4.23
C MET A 945 28.39 -18.42 3.05
N ALA A 946 27.74 -18.83 1.94
CA ALA A 946 28.46 -19.28 0.74
C ALA A 946 29.26 -18.10 0.13
N LYS A 947 30.59 -18.23 0.07
CA LYS A 947 31.52 -17.17 -0.36
C LYS A 947 31.83 -17.14 -1.85
N ASP A 948 31.58 -18.23 -2.61
CA ASP A 948 32.08 -18.39 -3.99
C ASP A 948 31.00 -18.97 -4.94
N LEU A 949 30.05 -18.10 -5.34
CA LEU A 949 29.33 -18.37 -6.58
C LEU A 949 29.56 -17.16 -7.51
N PRO A 950 29.92 -17.36 -8.82
CA PRO A 950 30.14 -16.24 -9.73
C PRO A 950 28.85 -15.41 -9.83
N VAL A 951 29.01 -14.11 -9.62
CA VAL A 951 27.96 -13.09 -9.62
C VAL A 951 27.32 -13.04 -11.02
N GLN A 952 26.26 -13.78 -11.24
CA GLN A 952 25.41 -13.61 -12.42
C GLN A 952 23.94 -13.28 -12.09
N ASN A 953 23.54 -13.28 -10.81
CA ASN A 953 22.22 -12.81 -10.38
C ASN A 953 22.27 -12.35 -8.91
N GLU A 954 21.58 -11.29 -8.55
CA GLU A 954 21.44 -10.73 -7.19
C GLU A 954 20.86 -11.70 -6.13
N ARG A 955 20.58 -12.95 -6.50
CA ARG A 955 20.16 -14.02 -5.58
C ARG A 955 21.30 -14.72 -4.85
N SER A 956 22.57 -14.40 -5.16
CA SER A 956 23.74 -15.08 -4.59
C SER A 956 24.16 -14.61 -3.20
N SER A 957 23.57 -13.56 -2.65
CA SER A 957 24.01 -12.94 -1.39
C SER A 957 23.49 -13.61 -0.12
N ASN A 958 22.54 -14.58 -0.20
CA ASN A 958 21.88 -15.17 0.97
C ASN A 958 21.86 -16.70 0.96
N MET A 959 22.88 -17.35 0.37
CA MET A 959 22.99 -18.81 0.40
C MET A 959 23.82 -19.27 1.60
N LEU A 960 23.34 -20.32 2.27
CA LEU A 960 24.03 -20.98 3.36
C LEU A 960 24.58 -22.32 2.89
N THR A 961 25.75 -22.71 3.41
CA THR A 961 26.35 -24.01 3.17
C THR A 961 26.53 -24.74 4.49
N LEU A 962 25.80 -25.86 4.65
CA LEU A 962 25.93 -26.82 5.76
C LEU A 962 26.85 -27.96 5.30
N ILE A 963 27.91 -28.21 6.04
CA ILE A 963 28.85 -29.34 5.81
C ILE A 963 28.82 -30.21 7.04
N VAL A 964 28.58 -31.52 6.84
CA VAL A 964 28.73 -32.56 7.85
C VAL A 964 29.72 -33.58 7.36
N ARG A 965 30.81 -33.75 8.08
CA ARG A 965 31.94 -34.60 7.70
C ARG A 965 32.42 -35.51 8.84
N ASP A 966 32.75 -36.77 8.54
CA ASP A 966 33.48 -37.65 9.44
C ASP A 966 34.82 -38.10 8.80
N ASN A 967 35.74 -38.57 9.65
CA ASN A 967 37.02 -39.16 9.25
C ASN A 967 37.04 -40.72 9.37
N GLY A 968 35.88 -41.34 9.30
CA GLY A 968 35.71 -42.77 9.54
C GLY A 968 36.01 -43.67 8.33
N ALA A 969 35.44 -44.88 8.36
CA ALA A 969 35.63 -45.91 7.33
C ALA A 969 35.10 -45.53 5.93
N GLY A 970 34.38 -44.43 5.83
CA GLY A 970 33.77 -43.92 4.59
C GLY A 970 32.52 -44.69 4.17
N PHE A 971 31.88 -44.21 3.12
CA PHE A 971 30.63 -44.74 2.61
C PHE A 971 30.82 -45.96 1.72
N PRO A 972 29.98 -47.01 1.82
CA PRO A 972 30.11 -48.25 1.03
C PRO A 972 30.20 -47.95 -0.48
N LYS A 973 31.11 -48.69 -1.18
CA LYS A 973 31.40 -48.43 -2.61
C LYS A 973 30.22 -48.70 -3.55
N ASN A 974 29.28 -49.57 -3.15
CA ASN A 974 28.17 -50.06 -3.99
C ASN A 974 26.82 -49.35 -3.69
N VAL A 975 26.81 -48.35 -2.87
CA VAL A 975 25.58 -47.65 -2.46
C VAL A 975 25.58 -46.22 -3.02
N ASP A 976 24.55 -45.88 -3.78
CA ASP A 976 24.30 -44.51 -4.22
C ASP A 976 23.40 -43.86 -3.18
N PHE A 977 23.87 -42.76 -2.53
CA PHE A 977 23.14 -42.05 -1.50
C PHE A 977 21.83 -41.42 -2.01
N ARG A 978 21.68 -41.25 -3.33
CA ARG A 978 20.48 -40.67 -3.97
C ARG A 978 19.38 -41.71 -4.21
N SER A 979 19.71 -43.01 -4.25
CA SER A 979 18.79 -44.11 -4.55
C SER A 979 18.78 -45.20 -3.46
N THR A 980 19.16 -44.82 -2.22
CA THR A 980 19.18 -45.78 -1.10
C THR A 980 17.80 -46.02 -0.56
N GLU A 981 17.46 -47.28 -0.25
CA GLU A 981 16.24 -47.68 0.45
C GLU A 981 16.26 -47.39 1.98
N THR A 982 17.31 -46.73 2.50
CA THR A 982 17.40 -46.37 3.94
C THR A 982 16.63 -45.12 4.24
N LEU A 983 15.71 -45.21 5.19
CA LEU A 983 14.78 -44.12 5.59
C LEU A 983 15.51 -42.82 5.95
N GLY A 984 16.70 -42.86 6.56
CA GLY A 984 17.47 -41.71 6.99
C GLY A 984 17.98 -40.85 5.82
N LEU A 985 18.56 -41.44 4.80
CA LEU A 985 19.07 -40.71 3.63
C LEU A 985 17.97 -40.25 2.69
N GLU A 986 16.84 -40.97 2.61
CA GLU A 986 15.64 -40.53 1.91
C GLU A 986 15.07 -39.26 2.57
N LEU A 987 15.04 -39.24 3.91
CA LEU A 987 14.62 -38.06 4.68
C LEU A 987 15.56 -36.87 4.44
N VAL A 988 16.89 -37.07 4.45
CA VAL A 988 17.87 -36.02 4.15
C VAL A 988 17.61 -35.43 2.75
N ASN A 989 17.47 -36.29 1.72
CA ASN A 989 17.17 -35.81 0.37
C ASN A 989 15.84 -35.02 0.27
N THR A 990 14.81 -35.45 0.99
CA THR A 990 13.50 -34.77 1.05
C THR A 990 13.62 -33.41 1.73
N LEU A 991 14.33 -33.35 2.86
CA LEU A 991 14.52 -32.10 3.60
C LEU A 991 15.39 -31.11 2.83
N VAL A 992 16.40 -31.55 2.09
CA VAL A 992 17.21 -30.71 1.20
C VAL A 992 16.33 -30.10 0.09
N LYS A 993 15.43 -30.90 -0.50
CA LYS A 993 14.46 -30.39 -1.47
C LYS A 993 13.50 -29.39 -0.81
N GLN A 994 13.04 -29.65 0.40
CA GLN A 994 12.20 -28.75 1.16
C GLN A 994 12.88 -27.41 1.43
N LEU A 995 14.19 -27.38 1.65
CA LEU A 995 15.00 -26.19 1.77
C LEU A 995 15.29 -25.48 0.43
N ASN A 996 14.80 -26.01 -0.69
CA ASN A 996 15.20 -25.58 -2.04
C ASN A 996 16.73 -25.60 -2.25
N GLY A 997 17.39 -26.56 -1.63
CA GLY A 997 18.83 -26.72 -1.62
C GLY A 997 19.36 -27.79 -2.58
N THR A 998 20.68 -27.85 -2.65
CA THR A 998 21.43 -28.88 -3.37
C THR A 998 22.32 -29.66 -2.42
N ILE A 999 22.54 -30.97 -2.67
CA ILE A 999 23.40 -31.81 -1.87
C ILE A 999 24.53 -32.40 -2.73
N GLU A 1000 25.75 -32.19 -2.26
CA GLU A 1000 26.97 -32.75 -2.81
C GLU A 1000 27.56 -33.77 -1.83
N PHE A 1001 28.15 -34.80 -2.35
CA PHE A 1001 28.71 -35.90 -1.56
C PHE A 1001 30.14 -36.20 -1.98
N ASN A 1002 31.07 -36.30 -0.98
CA ASN A 1002 32.50 -36.55 -1.22
C ASN A 1002 33.00 -37.74 -0.37
N LYS A 1003 33.80 -38.65 -1.00
CA LYS A 1003 34.31 -39.91 -0.41
C LYS A 1003 35.83 -39.91 -0.13
N SER A 1004 36.55 -38.81 -0.27
CA SER A 1004 38.02 -38.81 -0.36
C SER A 1004 38.76 -39.07 0.95
N ALA A 1005 38.20 -38.86 2.14
CA ALA A 1005 38.81 -39.09 3.46
C ALA A 1005 37.76 -39.23 4.55
N GLY A 1006 36.92 -40.28 4.56
CA GLY A 1006 35.72 -40.44 5.36
C GLY A 1006 34.46 -40.13 4.56
N THR A 1007 33.44 -39.58 5.21
CA THR A 1007 32.17 -39.21 4.57
C THR A 1007 31.95 -37.72 4.73
N GLU A 1008 31.65 -36.98 3.63
CA GLU A 1008 31.33 -35.55 3.65
C GLU A 1008 30.09 -35.30 2.83
N PHE A 1009 29.11 -34.69 3.46
CA PHE A 1009 27.90 -34.12 2.83
C PHE A 1009 27.98 -32.60 2.89
N LYS A 1010 27.85 -31.96 1.73
CA LYS A 1010 27.77 -30.49 1.59
C LYS A 1010 26.41 -30.12 1.02
N ILE A 1011 25.66 -29.32 1.76
CA ILE A 1011 24.30 -28.94 1.45
C ILE A 1011 24.24 -27.43 1.35
N THR A 1012 23.80 -26.92 0.20
CA THR A 1012 23.68 -25.47 -0.05
C THR A 1012 22.21 -25.08 -0.25
N PHE A 1013 21.72 -24.08 0.48
CA PHE A 1013 20.32 -23.66 0.51
C PHE A 1013 20.18 -22.15 0.84
N PRO A 1014 19.06 -21.49 0.47
CA PRO A 1014 18.83 -20.08 0.79
C PRO A 1014 18.54 -19.86 2.29
N SER A 1015 19.04 -18.76 2.85
CA SER A 1015 18.88 -18.40 4.27
C SER A 1015 17.45 -17.98 4.64
N VAL A 1016 16.66 -17.56 3.65
CA VAL A 1016 15.25 -17.14 3.79
C VAL A 1016 14.44 -17.90 2.76
N ARG A 1017 13.32 -18.42 3.18
CA ARG A 1017 12.36 -19.12 2.31
C ARG A 1017 11.45 -18.13 1.58
#